data_81fc7b1215508224cf1572e4efd58a38
#
_entry.id   81fc7b1215508224cf1572e4efd58a38
#
_cell.length_a   1.000
_cell.length_b   1.000
_cell.length_c   1.000
_cell.angle_alpha   90.00
_cell.angle_beta   90.00
_cell.angle_gamma   90.00
#
_symmetry.space_group_name_H-M   'P 1'
#
loop_
_entity.id
_entity.type
_entity.pdbx_description
1 polymer ?
#
loop_
_entity_poly.entity_id
_entity_poly.type
_entity_poly.pdbx_seq_one_letter_code
_entity_poly.pdbx_strand_id
1 'polypeptide(L)'
;MTRAHTRVLSLAGAVLLAAATAAGAASAAAPESPPPQAAPDRVPQVTPQPQQIRPLGTDVAVPGRVTVVVDREVDQPTRDLLAGTLRAAGAQQVDVVEAGGPAPGGLTVRVGALTTEDVARGLRDAGVEVPPDLPAEGYALAAAGRTVVLGGVDGDGVFYAAKTLSQLARPGSIAGTAVVDRPLMPLRGAIEGFYGSPWTHRERLDQLAFYSDLKLNTYVYAPKDDPYHREKWREPYPRDKLAELDELVDQGSRGHVRFTFALSPGLSICYSSEDDWKALTAKLQAMYDLGVRAFSLPLDDIDYTKWNCAGDEQKYGAPSQQSAGQAQVDLLNRLQKEFVDTHEGAKPLQTVPTEYSDTEDSPYKRTIREQLDERVEMMWTGVGVIPVEITVEQARQAARVWGRKVFVWDNYPVNDFDATEGRLLLAPYAEREPGLHGQLSGIVLNPMNQASASKVAEFGAADFTWNDTAYDHLRAWRESARHLAGGDGPTAEALLTFFDLEHLAPTGDGVAWQPQAPELARRLDEFRAAWEAGDKAGALAALRPYASLIANAPERIRSGVADEAFASDAAPWLDATDLLGDALVLTADGLKARVDGNEQDARAKFAEAAQLQRRAGEIHTVPGETRPQGPVRVGDGVLDVFLREAPELR
;
A
#
# COMPACT_ATOMS: atom_id res chain seq x y z
N MET A 1 -23.21 55.97 18.30
CA MET A 1 -22.74 57.21 18.97
C MET A 1 -21.23 57.24 18.83
N THR A 2 -20.83 58.02 17.96
CA THR A 2 -20.03 59.26 17.91
C THR A 2 -18.51 59.05 17.91
N ARG A 3 -17.96 59.28 16.75
CA ARG A 3 -16.99 60.28 16.21
C ARG A 3 -15.51 60.00 16.59
N ALA A 4 -14.67 59.73 15.65
CA ALA A 4 -13.94 60.54 14.65
C ALA A 4 -13.11 61.67 15.24
N HIS A 5 -11.82 61.69 14.99
CA HIS A 5 -11.11 62.85 14.45
C HIS A 5 -9.68 62.57 13.97
N THR A 6 -9.52 62.98 12.76
CA THR A 6 -8.30 63.17 11.94
C THR A 6 -7.47 64.34 12.49
N ARG A 7 -6.14 64.32 12.33
CA ARG A 7 -5.32 65.50 12.00
C ARG A 7 -3.99 65.14 11.32
N VAL A 8 -3.86 65.74 10.15
CA VAL A 8 -2.66 65.94 9.32
C VAL A 8 -1.87 67.14 9.87
N LEU A 9 -0.55 67.16 9.76
CA LEU A 9 0.22 68.37 9.60
C LEU A 9 1.61 68.09 8.96
N SER A 10 1.82 68.76 7.86
CA SER A 10 3.06 68.90 7.07
C SER A 10 3.94 70.02 7.65
N LEU A 11 5.23 70.03 7.31
CA LEU A 11 6.09 71.16 6.84
C LEU A 11 7.56 70.69 6.90
N ALA A 12 8.25 70.58 5.84
CA ALA A 12 8.95 71.52 4.94
C ALA A 12 10.32 72.03 5.46
N GLY A 13 11.37 71.69 4.73
CA GLY A 13 12.37 72.63 4.34
C GLY A 13 13.74 72.53 4.96
N ALA A 14 14.74 72.14 4.18
CA ALA A 14 15.92 72.99 3.93
C ALA A 14 16.89 72.31 2.91
N VAL A 15 17.17 73.01 1.89
CA VAL A 15 18.18 72.73 0.84
C VAL A 15 19.55 73.15 1.36
N LEU A 16 20.57 72.30 1.19
CA LEU A 16 21.98 72.74 1.15
C LEU A 16 22.71 72.01 0.03
N LEU A 17 23.04 72.80 -1.00
CA LEU A 17 23.93 72.39 -2.09
C LEU A 17 25.38 72.27 -1.58
N ALA A 18 26.02 71.15 -1.86
CA ALA A 18 27.49 71.04 -1.94
C ALA A 18 27.85 70.16 -3.16
N ALA A 19 28.51 70.79 -4.11
CA ALA A 19 29.08 70.18 -5.28
C ALA A 19 30.36 69.43 -4.90
N ALA A 20 30.49 68.18 -5.30
CA ALA A 20 31.78 67.49 -5.39
C ALA A 20 31.75 66.48 -6.54
N THR A 21 32.55 66.73 -7.46
CA THR A 21 33.27 66.03 -8.55
C THR A 21 32.94 64.55 -8.77
N ALA A 22 32.52 64.26 -9.99
CA ALA A 22 32.33 62.95 -10.60
C ALA A 22 33.67 62.18 -10.69
N ALA A 23 33.65 60.95 -10.12
CA ALA A 23 34.54 59.87 -10.55
C ALA A 23 33.61 58.71 -10.97
N GLY A 24 33.60 58.46 -12.29
CA GLY A 24 32.80 57.40 -12.88
C GLY A 24 33.28 56.02 -12.41
N ALA A 25 32.47 55.32 -11.67
CA ALA A 25 32.59 53.89 -11.51
C ALA A 25 31.58 53.25 -12.46
N ALA A 26 32.07 52.63 -13.51
CA ALA A 26 31.30 51.78 -14.38
C ALA A 26 30.76 50.60 -13.53
N SER A 27 29.47 50.59 -13.23
CA SER A 27 28.78 49.46 -12.66
C SER A 27 28.77 48.37 -13.73
N ALA A 28 29.62 47.36 -13.58
CA ALA A 28 29.51 46.13 -14.35
C ALA A 28 28.17 45.46 -13.93
N ALA A 29 27.22 45.42 -14.83
CA ALA A 29 26.00 44.60 -14.67
C ALA A 29 26.47 43.16 -14.42
N ALA A 30 25.99 42.59 -13.31
CA ALA A 30 26.15 41.15 -13.08
C ALA A 30 25.53 40.41 -14.25
N PRO A 31 26.15 39.34 -14.78
CA PRO A 31 25.58 38.56 -15.84
C PRO A 31 24.20 38.02 -15.36
N GLU A 32 23.14 38.27 -16.09
CA GLU A 32 21.87 37.63 -15.93
C GLU A 32 22.12 36.13 -15.92
N SER A 33 21.69 35.44 -14.84
CA SER A 33 21.70 33.99 -14.80
C SER A 33 20.87 33.49 -15.98
N PRO A 34 21.38 32.56 -16.80
CA PRO A 34 20.60 32.00 -17.88
C PRO A 34 19.31 31.40 -17.28
N PRO A 35 18.17 31.49 -18.00
CA PRO A 35 16.95 30.86 -17.57
C PRO A 35 17.25 29.38 -17.29
N PRO A 36 16.60 28.76 -16.25
CA PRO A 36 16.86 27.37 -15.94
C PRO A 36 16.64 26.55 -17.21
N GLN A 37 17.72 25.96 -17.73
CA GLN A 37 17.61 24.98 -18.79
C GLN A 37 16.69 23.89 -18.29
N ALA A 38 15.60 23.66 -19.04
CA ALA A 38 14.74 22.51 -18.82
C ALA A 38 15.64 21.27 -18.74
N ALA A 39 15.62 20.58 -17.59
CA ALA A 39 16.40 19.37 -17.41
C ALA A 39 16.01 18.38 -18.51
N PRO A 40 16.98 17.86 -19.31
CA PRO A 40 16.66 16.96 -20.39
C PRO A 40 16.05 15.68 -19.85
N ASP A 41 14.91 15.28 -20.44
CA ASP A 41 14.42 13.90 -20.50
C ASP A 41 14.27 13.09 -19.19
N ARG A 42 13.78 13.69 -18.11
CA ARG A 42 13.35 12.90 -16.97
C ARG A 42 11.98 12.30 -17.28
N VAL A 43 11.97 10.97 -17.52
CA VAL A 43 10.72 10.20 -17.55
C VAL A 43 10.01 10.39 -16.23
N PRO A 44 8.72 10.80 -16.21
CA PRO A 44 7.97 10.91 -14.97
C PRO A 44 7.93 9.59 -14.23
N GLN A 45 7.98 9.65 -12.91
CA GLN A 45 7.80 8.47 -12.10
C GLN A 45 6.31 8.11 -12.07
N VAL A 46 6.00 6.85 -12.33
CA VAL A 46 4.66 6.27 -12.28
C VAL A 46 4.71 5.05 -11.37
N THR A 47 3.76 4.95 -10.46
CA THR A 47 3.62 3.81 -9.54
C THR A 47 2.22 3.19 -9.67
N PRO A 48 2.10 1.89 -9.80
CA PRO A 48 3.16 0.89 -10.00
C PRO A 48 4.01 1.15 -11.24
N GLN A 49 5.29 0.68 -11.20
CA GLN A 49 6.23 0.95 -12.28
C GLN A 49 5.81 0.26 -13.58
N PRO A 50 5.58 1.02 -14.68
CA PRO A 50 5.18 0.46 -15.94
C PRO A 50 6.23 -0.48 -16.56
N GLN A 51 5.77 -1.45 -17.37
CA GLN A 51 6.68 -2.31 -18.14
C GLN A 51 7.53 -1.51 -19.13
N GLN A 52 6.92 -0.50 -19.76
CA GLN A 52 7.61 0.40 -20.67
C GLN A 52 7.08 1.82 -20.50
N ILE A 53 7.99 2.77 -20.29
CA ILE A 53 7.70 4.19 -20.26
C ILE A 53 8.84 4.94 -20.94
N ARG A 54 8.53 5.89 -21.83
CA ARG A 54 9.53 6.71 -22.52
C ARG A 54 9.03 8.11 -22.82
N PRO A 55 9.89 9.13 -22.88
CA PRO A 55 9.49 10.47 -23.25
C PRO A 55 9.08 10.52 -24.72
N LEU A 56 8.11 11.39 -25.04
CA LEU A 56 7.68 11.76 -26.39
C LEU A 56 7.99 13.23 -26.75
N GLY A 57 8.91 13.87 -26.00
CA GLY A 57 9.30 15.26 -26.21
C GLY A 57 8.64 16.21 -25.22
N THR A 58 8.10 17.33 -25.72
CA THR A 58 7.55 18.39 -24.85
C THR A 58 6.21 17.98 -24.22
N ASP A 59 5.98 18.47 -23.01
CA ASP A 59 4.71 18.29 -22.29
C ASP A 59 3.54 18.84 -23.11
N VAL A 60 2.39 18.19 -22.97
CA VAL A 60 1.13 18.56 -23.59
C VAL A 60 0.45 19.62 -22.72
N ALA A 61 0.28 20.84 -23.22
CA ALA A 61 -0.40 21.89 -22.47
C ALA A 61 -1.89 21.56 -22.31
N VAL A 62 -2.43 21.79 -21.09
CA VAL A 62 -3.85 21.62 -20.78
C VAL A 62 -4.55 22.99 -20.90
N PRO A 63 -5.33 23.22 -21.97
CA PRO A 63 -6.08 24.47 -22.15
C PRO A 63 -7.34 24.50 -21.25
N GLY A 64 -7.93 25.67 -21.10
CA GLY A 64 -9.18 25.85 -20.36
C GLY A 64 -10.36 24.97 -20.84
N ARG A 65 -10.32 24.51 -22.10
CA ARG A 65 -11.32 23.58 -22.65
C ARG A 65 -10.65 22.35 -23.25
N VAL A 66 -11.09 21.17 -22.83
CA VAL A 66 -10.58 19.86 -23.27
C VAL A 66 -11.76 19.03 -23.78
N THR A 67 -11.57 18.31 -24.88
CA THR A 67 -12.56 17.34 -25.38
C THR A 67 -12.05 15.93 -25.12
N VAL A 68 -12.85 15.12 -24.43
CA VAL A 68 -12.61 13.68 -24.21
C VAL A 68 -13.54 12.90 -25.13
N VAL A 69 -12.96 12.19 -26.10
CA VAL A 69 -13.68 11.34 -27.05
C VAL A 69 -13.59 9.91 -26.51
N VAL A 70 -14.71 9.33 -26.12
CA VAL A 70 -14.76 8.00 -25.49
C VAL A 70 -15.53 7.01 -26.33
N ASP A 71 -15.08 5.76 -26.35
CA ASP A 71 -15.89 4.66 -26.84
C ASP A 71 -17.11 4.45 -25.94
N ARG A 72 -18.19 3.92 -26.52
CA ARG A 72 -19.45 3.71 -25.79
C ARG A 72 -19.28 2.78 -24.59
N GLU A 73 -18.37 1.82 -24.68
CA GLU A 73 -18.10 0.79 -23.66
C GLU A 73 -17.24 1.30 -22.48
N VAL A 74 -16.66 2.50 -22.58
CA VAL A 74 -15.94 3.11 -21.46
C VAL A 74 -16.94 3.44 -20.35
N ASP A 75 -16.73 2.88 -19.18
CA ASP A 75 -17.63 3.01 -18.05
C ASP A 75 -17.64 4.39 -17.40
N GLN A 76 -18.62 4.66 -16.56
CA GLN A 76 -18.79 5.96 -15.92
C GLN A 76 -17.65 6.29 -14.94
N PRO A 77 -17.15 5.37 -14.09
CA PRO A 77 -16.00 5.63 -13.23
C PRO A 77 -14.76 6.10 -13.99
N THR A 78 -14.43 5.47 -15.11
CA THR A 78 -13.32 5.88 -15.98
C THR A 78 -13.54 7.29 -16.55
N ARG A 79 -14.76 7.60 -17.00
CA ARG A 79 -15.11 8.95 -17.51
C ARG A 79 -14.96 10.02 -16.44
N ASP A 80 -15.41 9.72 -15.22
CA ASP A 80 -15.34 10.64 -14.07
C ASP A 80 -13.88 10.87 -13.64
N LEU A 81 -13.07 9.82 -13.59
CA LEU A 81 -11.62 9.88 -13.31
C LEU A 81 -10.91 10.80 -14.32
N LEU A 82 -11.16 10.60 -15.61
CA LEU A 82 -10.57 11.41 -16.67
C LEU A 82 -10.99 12.89 -16.55
N ALA A 83 -12.27 13.14 -16.33
CA ALA A 83 -12.78 14.50 -16.17
C ALA A 83 -12.19 15.18 -14.93
N GLY A 84 -12.07 14.45 -13.81
CA GLY A 84 -11.42 14.93 -12.58
C GLY A 84 -9.95 15.25 -12.80
N THR A 85 -9.20 14.34 -13.41
CA THR A 85 -7.78 14.51 -13.74
C THR A 85 -7.53 15.76 -14.59
N LEU A 86 -8.31 15.95 -15.64
CA LEU A 86 -8.16 17.11 -16.54
C LEU A 86 -8.52 18.43 -15.86
N ARG A 87 -9.54 18.43 -14.98
CA ARG A 87 -9.87 19.62 -14.17
C ARG A 87 -8.74 19.94 -13.17
N ALA A 88 -8.20 18.96 -12.49
CA ALA A 88 -7.04 19.13 -11.59
C ALA A 88 -5.82 19.64 -12.36
N ALA A 89 -5.65 19.24 -13.61
CA ALA A 89 -4.62 19.76 -14.52
C ALA A 89 -4.91 21.18 -15.07
N GLY A 90 -6.04 21.79 -14.74
CA GLY A 90 -6.36 23.18 -15.07
C GLY A 90 -7.43 23.39 -16.14
N ALA A 91 -8.07 22.33 -16.66
CA ALA A 91 -9.20 22.47 -17.57
C ALA A 91 -10.43 23.04 -16.85
N GLN A 92 -10.97 24.13 -17.33
CA GLN A 92 -12.19 24.75 -16.80
C GLN A 92 -13.46 24.05 -17.31
N GLN A 93 -13.39 23.53 -18.54
CA GLN A 93 -14.47 22.79 -19.20
C GLN A 93 -13.90 21.49 -19.80
N VAL A 94 -14.52 20.37 -19.45
CA VAL A 94 -14.23 19.05 -20.01
C VAL A 94 -15.49 18.54 -20.68
N ASP A 95 -15.46 18.44 -22.01
CA ASP A 95 -16.57 17.93 -22.81
C ASP A 95 -16.33 16.47 -23.14
N VAL A 96 -17.12 15.56 -22.56
CA VAL A 96 -17.09 14.13 -22.87
C VAL A 96 -18.08 13.85 -24.00
N VAL A 97 -17.57 13.35 -25.12
CA VAL A 97 -18.36 13.03 -26.33
C VAL A 97 -18.10 11.59 -26.77
N GLU A 98 -19.09 10.93 -27.33
CA GLU A 98 -18.91 9.60 -27.91
C GLU A 98 -18.07 9.65 -29.20
N ALA A 99 -17.38 8.58 -29.51
CA ALA A 99 -16.59 8.41 -30.74
C ALA A 99 -17.44 8.62 -31.99
N GLY A 100 -16.86 9.32 -32.98
CA GLY A 100 -17.57 9.72 -34.20
C GLY A 100 -18.26 11.08 -34.14
N GLY A 101 -18.31 11.72 -32.97
CA GLY A 101 -18.78 13.09 -32.81
C GLY A 101 -17.71 14.12 -33.21
N PRO A 102 -18.13 15.42 -33.48
CA PRO A 102 -17.17 16.46 -33.79
C PRO A 102 -16.26 16.74 -32.61
N ALA A 103 -14.94 16.67 -32.80
CA ALA A 103 -13.94 17.13 -31.84
C ALA A 103 -13.63 18.61 -32.11
N PRO A 104 -14.12 19.56 -31.31
CA PRO A 104 -13.74 20.95 -31.43
C PRO A 104 -12.25 21.13 -31.19
N GLY A 105 -11.60 22.08 -31.86
CA GLY A 105 -10.17 22.31 -31.76
C GLY A 105 -9.70 22.58 -30.32
N GLY A 106 -8.55 22.07 -29.97
CA GLY A 106 -7.99 22.16 -28.63
C GLY A 106 -7.22 20.89 -28.30
N LEU A 107 -7.01 20.58 -26.99
CA LEU A 107 -6.54 19.28 -26.54
C LEU A 107 -7.66 18.25 -26.70
N THR A 108 -7.34 17.14 -27.37
CA THR A 108 -8.25 16.00 -27.53
C THR A 108 -7.67 14.80 -26.80
N VAL A 109 -8.47 14.20 -25.90
CA VAL A 109 -8.16 12.95 -25.22
C VAL A 109 -9.03 11.84 -25.85
N ARG A 110 -8.42 10.81 -26.45
CA ARG A 110 -9.12 9.67 -27.09
C ARG A 110 -9.01 8.46 -26.17
N VAL A 111 -10.13 7.82 -25.90
CA VAL A 111 -10.19 6.75 -24.89
C VAL A 111 -11.06 5.61 -25.38
N GLY A 112 -10.56 4.38 -25.31
CA GLY A 112 -11.34 3.20 -25.69
C GLY A 112 -10.50 1.93 -25.79
N ALA A 113 -11.06 0.92 -26.47
CA ALA A 113 -10.35 -0.33 -26.69
C ALA A 113 -9.17 -0.13 -27.67
N LEU A 114 -8.08 -0.88 -27.45
CA LEU A 114 -6.91 -0.90 -28.37
C LEU A 114 -7.29 -1.29 -29.81
N THR A 115 -8.39 -2.00 -29.99
CA THR A 115 -8.93 -2.42 -31.28
C THR A 115 -9.74 -1.34 -31.99
N THR A 116 -10.12 -0.26 -31.30
CA THR A 116 -10.84 0.87 -31.90
C THR A 116 -9.92 1.64 -32.83
N GLU A 117 -10.36 1.89 -34.08
CA GLU A 117 -9.52 2.50 -35.12
C GLU A 117 -8.96 3.86 -34.74
N ASP A 118 -9.76 4.71 -34.07
CA ASP A 118 -9.30 6.04 -33.66
C ASP A 118 -8.24 5.99 -32.56
N VAL A 119 -8.33 5.03 -31.63
CA VAL A 119 -7.33 4.77 -30.59
C VAL A 119 -6.07 4.19 -31.21
N ALA A 120 -6.22 3.12 -31.99
CA ALA A 120 -5.10 2.45 -32.66
C ALA A 120 -4.31 3.40 -33.58
N ARG A 121 -5.02 4.24 -34.35
CA ARG A 121 -4.41 5.26 -35.20
C ARG A 121 -3.67 6.30 -34.38
N GLY A 122 -4.31 6.84 -33.32
CA GLY A 122 -3.69 7.85 -32.47
C GLY A 122 -2.40 7.36 -31.80
N LEU A 123 -2.34 6.09 -31.36
CA LEU A 123 -1.14 5.47 -30.82
C LEU A 123 -0.05 5.32 -31.90
N ARG A 124 -0.41 4.83 -33.09
CA ARG A 124 0.55 4.73 -34.24
C ARG A 124 1.10 6.10 -34.65
N ASP A 125 0.25 7.13 -34.73
CA ASP A 125 0.66 8.49 -35.07
C ASP A 125 1.62 9.09 -34.04
N ALA A 126 1.50 8.70 -32.77
CA ALA A 126 2.43 9.02 -31.69
C ALA A 126 3.69 8.13 -31.65
N GLY A 127 3.82 7.17 -32.58
CA GLY A 127 4.95 6.22 -32.64
C GLY A 127 4.95 5.21 -31.49
N VAL A 128 3.76 4.82 -31.00
CA VAL A 128 3.62 3.78 -29.97
C VAL A 128 3.25 2.46 -30.63
N GLU A 129 4.13 1.48 -30.48
CA GLU A 129 3.88 0.10 -30.92
C GLU A 129 3.26 -0.68 -29.76
N VAL A 130 2.08 -1.26 -30.01
CA VAL A 130 1.35 -2.07 -29.04
C VAL A 130 1.56 -3.55 -29.39
N PRO A 131 2.09 -4.38 -28.46
CA PRO A 131 2.19 -5.81 -28.67
C PRO A 131 0.82 -6.43 -28.98
N PRO A 132 0.70 -7.30 -30.00
CA PRO A 132 -0.58 -7.89 -30.39
C PRO A 132 -1.13 -8.89 -29.34
N ASP A 133 -0.27 -9.38 -28.45
CA ASP A 133 -0.55 -10.34 -27.39
C ASP A 133 -0.57 -9.70 -25.99
N LEU A 134 -0.83 -8.38 -25.93
CA LEU A 134 -0.98 -7.71 -24.63
C LEU A 134 -2.14 -8.36 -23.85
N PRO A 135 -1.91 -8.86 -22.62
CA PRO A 135 -2.91 -9.60 -21.87
C PRO A 135 -4.02 -8.71 -21.31
N ALA A 136 -5.01 -9.32 -20.69
CA ALA A 136 -6.05 -8.64 -19.92
C ALA A 136 -5.43 -7.60 -18.96
N GLU A 137 -6.16 -6.51 -18.68
CA GLU A 137 -5.72 -5.34 -17.93
C GLU A 137 -4.56 -4.55 -18.59
N GLY A 138 -4.04 -5.01 -19.72
CA GLY A 138 -2.99 -4.33 -20.47
C GLY A 138 -3.49 -3.07 -21.16
N TYR A 139 -2.62 -2.06 -21.29
CA TYR A 139 -2.97 -0.77 -21.90
C TYR A 139 -1.78 -0.12 -22.61
N ALA A 140 -2.09 0.86 -23.45
CA ALA A 140 -1.14 1.79 -24.03
C ALA A 140 -1.64 3.23 -23.86
N LEU A 141 -0.70 4.15 -23.60
CA LEU A 141 -0.95 5.57 -23.45
C LEU A 141 0.07 6.36 -24.26
N ALA A 142 -0.38 7.43 -24.93
CA ALA A 142 0.49 8.40 -25.56
C ALA A 142 0.00 9.82 -25.28
N ALA A 143 0.88 10.70 -24.81
CA ALA A 143 0.64 12.13 -24.68
C ALA A 143 1.66 12.89 -25.53
N ALA A 144 1.21 13.51 -26.64
CA ALA A 144 2.09 14.23 -27.56
C ALA A 144 1.34 15.35 -28.29
N GLY A 145 2.00 16.50 -28.47
CA GLY A 145 1.47 17.63 -29.22
C GLY A 145 0.18 18.19 -28.62
N ARG A 146 -0.98 17.87 -29.21
CA ARG A 146 -2.32 18.29 -28.78
C ARG A 146 -3.27 17.10 -28.61
N THR A 147 -2.71 15.91 -28.47
CA THR A 147 -3.49 14.68 -28.38
C THR A 147 -2.98 13.83 -27.22
N VAL A 148 -3.90 13.28 -26.44
CA VAL A 148 -3.66 12.20 -25.50
C VAL A 148 -4.49 11.00 -25.95
N VAL A 149 -3.91 9.83 -25.98
CA VAL A 149 -4.58 8.59 -26.39
C VAL A 149 -4.44 7.57 -25.30
N LEU A 150 -5.53 6.96 -24.87
CA LEU A 150 -5.59 5.87 -23.91
C LEU A 150 -6.32 4.69 -24.56
N GLY A 151 -5.63 3.54 -24.62
CA GLY A 151 -6.22 2.31 -25.15
C GLY A 151 -6.00 1.16 -24.18
N GLY A 152 -7.05 0.41 -23.85
CA GLY A 152 -6.99 -0.81 -23.03
C GLY A 152 -7.32 -2.06 -23.84
N VAL A 153 -6.82 -3.22 -23.39
CA VAL A 153 -7.26 -4.52 -23.90
C VAL A 153 -8.72 -4.79 -23.53
N ASP A 154 -9.10 -4.34 -22.34
CA ASP A 154 -10.43 -4.42 -21.74
C ASP A 154 -10.76 -3.14 -20.95
N GLY A 155 -11.90 -3.13 -20.24
CA GLY A 155 -12.32 -2.00 -19.42
C GLY A 155 -11.34 -1.67 -18.30
N ASP A 156 -10.77 -2.70 -17.65
CA ASP A 156 -9.77 -2.53 -16.59
C ASP A 156 -8.49 -1.89 -17.14
N GLY A 157 -8.02 -2.31 -18.32
CA GLY A 157 -6.88 -1.70 -19.01
C GLY A 157 -7.13 -0.22 -19.35
N VAL A 158 -8.33 0.15 -19.79
CA VAL A 158 -8.69 1.55 -20.03
C VAL A 158 -8.68 2.37 -18.75
N PHE A 159 -9.22 1.82 -17.65
CA PHE A 159 -9.21 2.45 -16.34
C PHE A 159 -7.77 2.66 -15.83
N TYR A 160 -6.90 1.65 -15.95
CA TYR A 160 -5.50 1.76 -15.54
C TYR A 160 -4.69 2.74 -16.40
N ALA A 161 -5.02 2.86 -17.67
CA ALA A 161 -4.47 3.93 -18.50
C ALA A 161 -4.87 5.32 -17.97
N ALA A 162 -6.12 5.49 -17.52
CA ALA A 162 -6.60 6.73 -16.91
C ALA A 162 -5.91 7.00 -15.55
N LYS A 163 -5.68 5.96 -14.72
CA LYS A 163 -4.88 6.08 -13.47
C LYS A 163 -3.45 6.50 -13.76
N THR A 164 -2.82 5.98 -14.80
CA THR A 164 -1.49 6.41 -15.23
C THR A 164 -1.51 7.87 -15.73
N LEU A 165 -2.53 8.26 -16.49
CA LEU A 165 -2.68 9.65 -16.92
C LEU A 165 -2.78 10.60 -15.73
N SER A 166 -3.46 10.22 -14.64
CA SER A 166 -3.57 11.07 -13.46
C SER A 166 -2.22 11.35 -12.81
N GLN A 167 -1.30 10.40 -12.83
CA GLN A 167 0.06 10.57 -12.32
C GLN A 167 0.97 11.38 -13.26
N LEU A 168 0.67 11.38 -14.56
CA LEU A 168 1.39 12.16 -15.58
C LEU A 168 0.89 13.62 -15.68
N ALA A 169 -0.31 13.89 -15.17
CA ALA A 169 -0.92 15.21 -15.20
C ALA A 169 -0.38 16.12 -14.08
N ARG A 170 -0.14 17.38 -14.43
CA ARG A 170 0.33 18.42 -13.51
C ARG A 170 -0.46 19.71 -13.78
N PRO A 171 -0.52 20.67 -12.87
CA PRO A 171 -1.13 21.97 -13.14
C PRO A 171 -0.60 22.59 -14.44
N GLY A 172 -1.46 22.75 -15.43
CA GLY A 172 -1.17 23.35 -16.75
C GLY A 172 -0.65 22.38 -17.82
N SER A 173 -0.25 21.14 -17.49
CA SER A 173 0.33 20.23 -18.48
C SER A 173 0.16 18.74 -18.16
N ILE A 174 0.35 17.92 -19.18
CA ILE A 174 0.51 16.46 -19.08
C ILE A 174 1.89 16.11 -19.64
N ALA A 175 2.65 15.29 -18.92
CA ALA A 175 3.99 14.90 -19.36
C ALA A 175 3.97 14.23 -20.74
N GLY A 176 4.79 14.72 -21.66
CA GLY A 176 4.94 14.18 -23.01
C GLY A 176 5.56 12.77 -22.99
N THR A 177 4.74 11.73 -22.93
CA THR A 177 5.16 10.37 -22.58
C THR A 177 4.38 9.31 -23.35
N ALA A 178 5.05 8.21 -23.67
CA ALA A 178 4.43 6.97 -24.12
C ALA A 178 4.59 5.89 -23.04
N VAL A 179 3.53 5.14 -22.80
CA VAL A 179 3.49 4.00 -21.89
C VAL A 179 2.88 2.81 -22.61
N VAL A 180 3.49 1.62 -22.48
CA VAL A 180 2.88 0.33 -22.82
C VAL A 180 3.05 -0.56 -21.59
N ASP A 181 1.95 -1.01 -21.04
CA ASP A 181 1.97 -1.54 -19.69
C ASP A 181 0.95 -2.67 -19.47
N ARG A 182 1.20 -3.48 -18.47
CA ARG A 182 0.35 -4.58 -18.04
C ARG A 182 0.80 -5.08 -16.67
N PRO A 183 -0.07 -5.66 -15.86
CA PRO A 183 0.36 -6.38 -14.66
C PRO A 183 1.07 -7.68 -15.05
N LEU A 184 2.03 -8.09 -14.23
CA LEU A 184 2.64 -9.42 -14.34
C LEU A 184 1.85 -10.49 -13.58
N MET A 185 1.20 -10.12 -12.47
CA MET A 185 0.35 -11.03 -11.70
C MET A 185 -1.12 -10.70 -11.91
N PRO A 186 -1.99 -11.69 -12.25
CA PRO A 186 -3.41 -11.43 -12.50
C PRO A 186 -4.22 -11.09 -11.23
N LEU A 187 -3.81 -11.58 -10.04
CA LEU A 187 -4.46 -11.27 -8.76
C LEU A 187 -3.50 -10.49 -7.87
N ARG A 188 -3.91 -9.32 -7.41
CA ARG A 188 -3.08 -8.38 -6.67
C ARG A 188 -3.94 -7.62 -5.65
N GLY A 189 -3.56 -7.63 -4.38
CA GLY A 189 -4.36 -6.90 -3.39
C GLY A 189 -4.12 -7.28 -1.96
N ALA A 190 -5.19 -7.28 -1.17
CA ALA A 190 -5.15 -7.63 0.24
C ALA A 190 -6.27 -8.59 0.64
N ILE A 191 -6.03 -9.32 1.71
CA ILE A 191 -7.02 -10.14 2.41
C ILE A 191 -7.11 -9.66 3.85
N GLU A 192 -8.28 -9.15 4.26
CA GLU A 192 -8.55 -8.80 5.65
C GLU A 192 -8.75 -10.08 6.47
N GLY A 193 -7.62 -10.77 6.74
CA GLY A 193 -7.61 -12.12 7.33
C GLY A 193 -6.98 -12.18 8.73
N PHE A 194 -6.64 -11.06 9.32
CA PHE A 194 -6.02 -10.95 10.64
C PHE A 194 -7.02 -11.22 11.78
N TYR A 195 -6.48 -11.56 12.94
CA TYR A 195 -7.21 -11.65 14.20
C TYR A 195 -7.19 -10.30 14.93
N GLY A 196 -8.20 -10.06 15.79
CA GLY A 196 -8.38 -8.82 16.53
C GLY A 196 -9.51 -7.98 15.95
N SER A 197 -9.55 -6.69 16.30
CA SER A 197 -10.60 -5.81 15.82
C SER A 197 -10.58 -5.70 14.29
N PRO A 198 -11.67 -6.06 13.61
CA PRO A 198 -11.77 -5.86 12.16
C PRO A 198 -11.72 -4.37 11.83
N TRP A 199 -11.29 -4.04 10.63
CA TRP A 199 -11.37 -2.68 10.14
C TRP A 199 -12.79 -2.14 10.19
N THR A 200 -12.93 -0.86 10.46
CA THR A 200 -14.21 -0.17 10.37
C THR A 200 -14.67 -0.09 8.91
N HIS A 201 -15.96 0.17 8.71
CA HIS A 201 -16.50 0.39 7.37
C HIS A 201 -15.78 1.53 6.63
N ARG A 202 -15.45 2.63 7.32
CA ARG A 202 -14.72 3.77 6.75
C ARG A 202 -13.30 3.38 6.31
N GLU A 203 -12.58 2.63 7.11
CA GLU A 203 -11.24 2.14 6.77
C GLU A 203 -11.27 1.23 5.54
N ARG A 204 -12.26 0.36 5.41
CA ARG A 204 -12.43 -0.49 4.22
C ARG A 204 -12.71 0.33 2.96
N LEU A 205 -13.55 1.36 3.03
CA LEU A 205 -13.80 2.27 1.91
C LEU A 205 -12.53 3.01 1.49
N ASP A 206 -11.75 3.47 2.46
CA ASP A 206 -10.47 4.13 2.22
C ASP A 206 -9.42 3.19 1.61
N GLN A 207 -9.32 1.96 2.11
CA GLN A 207 -8.47 0.93 1.54
C GLN A 207 -8.85 0.58 0.10
N LEU A 208 -10.14 0.43 -0.21
CA LEU A 208 -10.59 0.18 -1.58
C LEU A 208 -10.24 1.33 -2.54
N ALA A 209 -10.29 2.59 -2.06
CA ALA A 209 -9.84 3.74 -2.85
C ALA A 209 -8.33 3.70 -3.08
N PHE A 210 -7.55 3.40 -2.04
CA PHE A 210 -6.09 3.23 -2.12
C PHE A 210 -5.69 2.09 -3.07
N TYR A 211 -6.38 0.93 -3.01
CA TYR A 211 -6.12 -0.18 -3.93
C TYR A 211 -6.38 0.22 -5.38
N SER A 212 -7.49 0.91 -5.63
CA SER A 212 -7.81 1.44 -6.96
C SER A 212 -6.71 2.38 -7.48
N ASP A 213 -6.16 3.26 -6.63
CA ASP A 213 -5.12 4.22 -7.03
C ASP A 213 -3.82 3.54 -7.42
N LEU A 214 -3.50 2.41 -6.81
CA LEU A 214 -2.31 1.60 -7.07
C LEU A 214 -2.55 0.40 -8.01
N LYS A 215 -3.69 0.34 -8.70
CA LYS A 215 -4.04 -0.74 -9.63
C LYS A 215 -4.02 -2.14 -8.99
N LEU A 216 -4.22 -2.23 -7.69
CA LEU A 216 -4.56 -3.48 -7.01
C LEU A 216 -6.00 -3.83 -7.39
N ASN A 217 -6.27 -5.09 -7.72
CA ASN A 217 -7.54 -5.52 -8.30
C ASN A 217 -8.34 -6.49 -7.42
N THR A 218 -7.87 -6.77 -6.20
CA THR A 218 -8.47 -7.80 -5.35
C THR A 218 -8.50 -7.35 -3.89
N TYR A 219 -9.67 -7.39 -3.29
CA TYR A 219 -9.86 -7.29 -1.85
C TYR A 219 -10.67 -8.49 -1.38
N VAL A 220 -10.10 -9.29 -0.46
CA VAL A 220 -10.77 -10.45 0.12
C VAL A 220 -11.28 -10.10 1.51
N TYR A 221 -12.60 -10.03 1.65
CA TYR A 221 -13.28 -9.79 2.92
C TYR A 221 -13.33 -11.09 3.73
N ALA A 222 -12.41 -11.25 4.68
CA ALA A 222 -12.26 -12.46 5.51
C ALA A 222 -11.96 -12.16 6.99
N PRO A 223 -12.57 -11.13 7.62
CA PRO A 223 -12.22 -10.73 8.98
C PRO A 223 -12.54 -11.85 9.99
N LYS A 224 -11.50 -12.34 10.68
CA LYS A 224 -11.61 -13.51 11.59
C LYS A 224 -12.57 -13.27 12.75
N ASP A 225 -12.68 -12.03 13.21
CA ASP A 225 -13.56 -11.65 14.34
C ASP A 225 -14.94 -11.13 13.89
N ASP A 226 -15.26 -11.19 12.58
CA ASP A 226 -16.65 -11.06 12.13
C ASP A 226 -17.41 -12.36 12.43
N PRO A 227 -18.40 -12.35 13.34
CA PRO A 227 -19.09 -13.56 13.70
C PRO A 227 -19.85 -14.20 12.55
N TYR A 228 -20.33 -13.41 11.57
CA TYR A 228 -21.09 -13.92 10.43
C TYR A 228 -20.23 -14.53 9.33
N HIS A 229 -18.94 -14.21 9.32
CA HIS A 229 -17.94 -14.83 8.45
C HIS A 229 -17.57 -16.25 8.93
N ARG A 230 -17.51 -16.50 10.25
CA ARG A 230 -16.93 -17.72 10.82
C ARG A 230 -17.86 -18.43 11.80
N GLU A 231 -18.13 -17.87 12.98
CA GLU A 231 -18.86 -18.53 14.06
C GLU A 231 -20.34 -18.75 13.70
N LYS A 232 -21.00 -17.70 13.20
CA LYS A 232 -22.40 -17.67 12.81
C LYS A 232 -22.59 -17.76 11.29
N TRP A 233 -21.74 -18.51 10.63
CA TRP A 233 -21.73 -18.56 9.17
C TRP A 233 -23.07 -19.05 8.56
N ARG A 234 -23.89 -19.80 9.32
CA ARG A 234 -25.23 -20.25 8.89
C ARG A 234 -26.28 -19.15 8.99
N GLU A 235 -26.04 -18.11 9.80
CA GLU A 235 -27.00 -17.03 10.01
C GLU A 235 -26.86 -15.96 8.92
N PRO A 236 -27.97 -15.36 8.44
CA PRO A 236 -27.87 -14.23 7.52
C PRO A 236 -27.24 -13.00 8.21
N TYR A 237 -26.60 -12.14 7.42
CA TYR A 237 -26.15 -10.85 7.94
C TYR A 237 -27.34 -9.96 8.33
N PRO A 238 -27.22 -9.15 9.40
CA PRO A 238 -28.16 -8.09 9.71
C PRO A 238 -28.26 -7.07 8.58
N ARG A 239 -29.41 -6.37 8.49
CA ARG A 239 -29.69 -5.45 7.37
C ARG A 239 -28.70 -4.28 7.30
N ASP A 240 -28.28 -3.75 8.43
CA ASP A 240 -27.28 -2.68 8.52
C ASP A 240 -25.92 -3.15 7.98
N LYS A 241 -25.50 -4.37 8.33
CA LYS A 241 -24.26 -4.95 7.80
C LYS A 241 -24.34 -5.28 6.31
N LEU A 242 -25.51 -5.72 5.81
CA LEU A 242 -25.72 -5.90 4.38
C LEU A 242 -25.60 -4.57 3.62
N ALA A 243 -26.11 -3.47 4.18
CA ALA A 243 -25.97 -2.15 3.57
C ALA A 243 -24.51 -1.66 3.53
N GLU A 244 -23.73 -1.92 4.60
CA GLU A 244 -22.28 -1.65 4.60
C GLU A 244 -21.54 -2.48 3.54
N LEU A 245 -21.87 -3.78 3.41
CA LEU A 245 -21.28 -4.66 2.40
C LEU A 245 -21.63 -4.22 0.97
N ASP A 246 -22.88 -3.79 0.74
CA ASP A 246 -23.34 -3.26 -0.55
C ASP A 246 -22.52 -2.03 -0.97
N GLU A 247 -22.28 -1.09 -0.05
CA GLU A 247 -21.45 0.09 -0.30
C GLU A 247 -19.99 -0.28 -0.61
N LEU A 248 -19.42 -1.29 0.07
CA LEU A 248 -18.07 -1.78 -0.23
C LEU A 248 -17.98 -2.45 -1.60
N VAL A 249 -18.98 -3.24 -1.98
CA VAL A 249 -19.06 -3.87 -3.31
C VAL A 249 -19.15 -2.80 -4.41
N ASP A 250 -20.00 -1.79 -4.20
CA ASP A 250 -20.12 -0.64 -5.10
C ASP A 250 -18.81 0.15 -5.24
N GLN A 251 -18.14 0.44 -4.11
CA GLN A 251 -16.86 1.14 -4.10
C GLN A 251 -15.77 0.32 -4.82
N GLY A 252 -15.70 -0.98 -4.55
CA GLY A 252 -14.79 -1.89 -5.26
C GLY A 252 -15.06 -1.88 -6.77
N SER A 253 -16.31 -2.02 -7.18
CA SER A 253 -16.70 -1.99 -8.60
C SER A 253 -16.30 -0.69 -9.29
N ARG A 254 -16.54 0.46 -8.68
CA ARG A 254 -16.13 1.78 -9.22
C ARG A 254 -14.62 1.95 -9.29
N GLY A 255 -13.88 1.30 -8.38
CA GLY A 255 -12.42 1.34 -8.32
C GLY A 255 -11.73 0.26 -9.16
N HIS A 256 -12.48 -0.59 -9.88
CA HIS A 256 -11.96 -1.78 -10.56
C HIS A 256 -11.22 -2.73 -9.61
N VAL A 257 -11.69 -2.80 -8.36
CA VAL A 257 -11.20 -3.71 -7.32
C VAL A 257 -12.25 -4.79 -7.10
N ARG A 258 -11.90 -6.04 -7.36
CA ARG A 258 -12.75 -7.19 -7.13
C ARG A 258 -12.99 -7.37 -5.64
N PHE A 259 -14.22 -7.20 -5.19
CA PHE A 259 -14.63 -7.59 -3.86
C PHE A 259 -14.86 -9.11 -3.83
N THR A 260 -14.03 -9.85 -3.09
CA THR A 260 -14.16 -11.28 -2.86
C THR A 260 -14.75 -11.53 -1.48
N PHE A 261 -15.92 -12.13 -1.42
CA PHE A 261 -16.53 -12.51 -0.14
C PHE A 261 -16.00 -13.87 0.31
N ALA A 262 -15.38 -13.92 1.49
CA ALA A 262 -14.95 -15.17 2.10
C ALA A 262 -15.96 -15.65 3.16
N LEU A 263 -16.13 -16.97 3.26
CA LEU A 263 -16.92 -17.62 4.30
C LEU A 263 -16.15 -18.82 4.84
N SER A 264 -15.87 -18.84 6.14
CA SER A 264 -15.01 -19.84 6.80
C SER A 264 -15.83 -20.76 7.71
N PRO A 265 -16.50 -21.80 7.15
CA PRO A 265 -17.40 -22.68 7.90
C PRO A 265 -16.66 -23.83 8.62
N GLY A 266 -15.34 -23.99 8.40
CA GLY A 266 -14.56 -25.20 8.75
C GLY A 266 -14.68 -25.67 10.18
N LEU A 267 -14.83 -24.75 11.15
CA LEU A 267 -14.93 -25.09 12.57
C LEU A 267 -16.19 -25.89 12.95
N SER A 268 -17.26 -25.82 12.14
CA SER A 268 -18.54 -26.42 12.53
C SER A 268 -19.33 -27.05 11.38
N ILE A 269 -18.82 -27.01 10.15
CA ILE A 269 -19.51 -27.59 8.99
C ILE A 269 -19.60 -29.11 9.10
N CYS A 270 -20.76 -29.66 8.75
CA CYS A 270 -20.95 -31.08 8.46
C CYS A 270 -20.99 -31.25 6.93
N TYR A 271 -19.91 -31.79 6.37
CA TYR A 271 -19.72 -31.90 4.91
C TYR A 271 -20.80 -32.78 4.22
N SER A 272 -21.42 -33.69 4.97
CA SER A 272 -22.50 -34.56 4.48
C SER A 272 -23.89 -33.99 4.68
N SER A 273 -24.02 -32.81 5.33
CA SER A 273 -25.31 -32.20 5.66
C SER A 273 -25.86 -31.36 4.52
N GLU A 274 -27.05 -31.72 4.01
CA GLU A 274 -27.79 -30.89 3.04
C GLU A 274 -28.33 -29.59 3.65
N ASP A 275 -28.53 -29.52 4.96
CA ASP A 275 -28.95 -28.28 5.63
C ASP A 275 -27.77 -27.29 5.73
N ASP A 276 -26.56 -27.77 5.98
CA ASP A 276 -25.34 -26.94 5.93
C ASP A 276 -25.06 -26.47 4.50
N TRP A 277 -25.22 -27.32 3.50
CA TRP A 277 -25.14 -26.94 2.10
C TRP A 277 -26.12 -25.81 1.74
N LYS A 278 -27.38 -25.93 2.14
CA LYS A 278 -28.38 -24.88 1.90
C LYS A 278 -28.03 -23.56 2.61
N ALA A 279 -27.55 -23.63 3.87
CA ALA A 279 -27.17 -22.46 4.63
C ALA A 279 -25.97 -21.75 3.96
N LEU A 280 -24.96 -22.53 3.52
CA LEU A 280 -23.79 -22.03 2.79
C LEU A 280 -24.21 -21.30 1.52
N THR A 281 -24.97 -21.98 0.66
CA THR A 281 -25.38 -21.42 -0.63
C THR A 281 -26.34 -20.25 -0.49
N ALA A 282 -27.22 -20.25 0.51
CA ALA A 282 -28.12 -19.12 0.79
C ALA A 282 -27.34 -17.86 1.19
N LYS A 283 -26.25 -18.00 1.99
CA LYS A 283 -25.41 -16.86 2.34
C LYS A 283 -24.64 -16.33 1.12
N LEU A 284 -24.06 -17.21 0.32
CA LEU A 284 -23.37 -16.80 -0.91
C LEU A 284 -24.34 -16.16 -1.93
N GLN A 285 -25.58 -16.66 -2.01
CA GLN A 285 -26.62 -16.05 -2.85
C GLN A 285 -26.93 -14.62 -2.41
N ALA A 286 -27.08 -14.37 -1.11
CA ALA A 286 -27.31 -13.03 -0.60
C ALA A 286 -26.17 -12.07 -0.99
N MET A 287 -24.92 -12.53 -0.99
CA MET A 287 -23.78 -11.73 -1.44
C MET A 287 -23.78 -11.53 -2.95
N TYR A 288 -24.12 -12.57 -3.72
CA TYR A 288 -24.26 -12.44 -5.17
C TYR A 288 -25.34 -11.42 -5.56
N ASP A 289 -26.45 -11.38 -4.83
CA ASP A 289 -27.54 -10.44 -5.03
C ASP A 289 -27.12 -8.97 -4.75
N LEU A 290 -26.14 -8.75 -3.85
CA LEU A 290 -25.46 -7.46 -3.63
C LEU A 290 -24.45 -7.09 -4.72
N GLY A 291 -24.20 -7.96 -5.71
CA GLY A 291 -23.22 -7.68 -6.76
C GLY A 291 -21.87 -8.37 -6.61
N VAL A 292 -21.63 -9.12 -5.54
CA VAL A 292 -20.40 -9.91 -5.39
C VAL A 292 -20.29 -10.95 -6.50
N ARG A 293 -19.10 -11.04 -7.13
CA ARG A 293 -18.82 -12.00 -8.22
C ARG A 293 -17.62 -12.89 -7.94
N ALA A 294 -16.98 -12.76 -6.78
CA ALA A 294 -15.87 -13.60 -6.37
C ALA A 294 -16.11 -14.13 -4.95
N PHE A 295 -15.83 -15.40 -4.75
CA PHE A 295 -16.10 -16.10 -3.51
C PHE A 295 -14.87 -16.89 -3.06
N SER A 296 -14.63 -16.92 -1.75
CA SER A 296 -13.60 -17.73 -1.13
C SER A 296 -14.18 -18.60 -0.03
N LEU A 297 -13.72 -19.83 0.08
CA LEU A 297 -14.07 -20.76 1.16
C LEU A 297 -12.80 -21.18 1.91
N PRO A 298 -12.30 -20.37 2.86
CA PRO A 298 -11.15 -20.72 3.68
C PRO A 298 -11.45 -21.94 4.57
N LEU A 299 -10.54 -22.91 4.55
CA LEU A 299 -10.56 -24.14 5.37
C LEU A 299 -9.25 -24.27 6.17
N ASP A 300 -8.64 -23.13 6.46
CA ASP A 300 -7.49 -22.94 7.33
C ASP A 300 -7.89 -23.01 8.81
N ASP A 301 -6.89 -23.16 9.68
CA ASP A 301 -7.00 -23.09 11.15
C ASP A 301 -8.10 -24.02 11.72
N ILE A 302 -8.29 -25.21 11.13
CA ILE A 302 -9.23 -26.22 11.59
C ILE A 302 -8.51 -27.52 11.96
N ASP A 303 -9.12 -28.27 12.89
CA ASP A 303 -8.67 -29.62 13.22
C ASP A 303 -9.37 -30.64 12.32
N TYR A 304 -8.68 -31.11 11.30
CA TYR A 304 -9.20 -32.11 10.36
C TYR A 304 -8.96 -33.56 10.78
N THR A 305 -8.52 -33.79 12.02
CA THR A 305 -8.36 -35.11 12.63
C THR A 305 -9.63 -35.60 13.31
N LYS A 306 -10.69 -34.79 13.31
CA LYS A 306 -12.01 -35.13 13.83
C LYS A 306 -13.09 -34.59 12.91
N TRP A 307 -14.27 -35.26 12.95
CA TRP A 307 -15.47 -34.78 12.28
C TRP A 307 -16.34 -33.92 13.20
N ASN A 308 -17.00 -32.94 12.62
CA ASN A 308 -18.00 -32.11 13.32
C ASN A 308 -19.35 -32.83 13.49
N CYS A 309 -19.60 -33.89 12.71
CA CYS A 309 -20.84 -34.68 12.79
C CYS A 309 -20.62 -36.15 12.44
N ALA A 310 -21.50 -37.02 12.93
CA ALA A 310 -21.43 -38.45 12.66
C ALA A 310 -21.72 -38.82 11.20
N GLY A 311 -22.41 -37.97 10.44
CA GLY A 311 -22.68 -38.17 9.01
C GLY A 311 -21.42 -38.15 8.16
N ASP A 312 -20.42 -37.34 8.56
CA ASP A 312 -19.14 -37.25 7.85
C ASP A 312 -18.34 -38.54 8.05
N GLU A 313 -18.31 -39.08 9.28
CA GLU A 313 -17.66 -40.37 9.54
C GLU A 313 -18.31 -41.52 8.78
N GLN A 314 -19.64 -41.51 8.67
CA GLN A 314 -20.38 -42.52 7.86
C GLN A 314 -20.05 -42.40 6.38
N LYS A 315 -19.89 -41.20 5.86
CA LYS A 315 -19.63 -40.94 4.42
C LYS A 315 -18.16 -41.12 4.04
N TYR A 316 -17.23 -40.61 4.85
CA TYR A 316 -15.82 -40.51 4.52
C TYR A 316 -14.92 -41.47 5.32
N GLY A 317 -15.49 -42.20 6.29
CA GLY A 317 -14.74 -43.07 7.19
C GLY A 317 -14.07 -42.31 8.36
N ALA A 318 -13.17 -43.00 9.04
CA ALA A 318 -12.47 -42.41 10.18
C ALA A 318 -11.68 -41.15 9.77
N PRO A 319 -11.58 -40.14 10.67
CA PRO A 319 -10.81 -38.93 10.42
C PRO A 319 -9.36 -39.22 10.05
N SER A 320 -8.88 -38.66 8.95
CA SER A 320 -7.52 -38.77 8.46
C SER A 320 -7.23 -37.64 7.47
N GLN A 321 -5.98 -37.40 7.15
CA GLN A 321 -5.58 -36.47 6.10
C GLN A 321 -6.29 -36.76 4.78
N GLN A 322 -6.38 -38.02 4.38
CA GLN A 322 -7.02 -38.43 3.12
C GLN A 322 -8.52 -38.20 3.15
N SER A 323 -9.22 -38.60 4.21
CA SER A 323 -10.68 -38.44 4.32
C SER A 323 -11.07 -36.96 4.48
N ALA A 324 -10.27 -36.16 5.19
CA ALA A 324 -10.47 -34.70 5.24
C ALA A 324 -10.29 -34.06 3.86
N GLY A 325 -9.22 -34.41 3.13
CA GLY A 325 -9.03 -33.94 1.76
C GLY A 325 -10.22 -34.31 0.84
N GLN A 326 -10.75 -35.54 0.95
CA GLN A 326 -11.92 -35.96 0.18
C GLN A 326 -13.16 -35.15 0.50
N ALA A 327 -13.44 -34.91 1.78
CA ALA A 327 -14.61 -34.13 2.21
C ALA A 327 -14.53 -32.68 1.70
N GLN A 328 -13.35 -32.07 1.78
CA GLN A 328 -13.12 -30.72 1.29
C GLN A 328 -13.21 -30.65 -0.24
N VAL A 329 -12.65 -31.62 -0.96
CA VAL A 329 -12.78 -31.71 -2.43
C VAL A 329 -14.24 -31.83 -2.85
N ASP A 330 -15.01 -32.71 -2.20
CA ASP A 330 -16.44 -32.86 -2.52
C ASP A 330 -17.21 -31.54 -2.33
N LEU A 331 -16.94 -30.83 -1.23
CA LEU A 331 -17.58 -29.54 -0.93
C LEU A 331 -17.19 -28.48 -1.96
N LEU A 332 -15.87 -28.31 -2.22
CA LEU A 332 -15.37 -27.28 -3.12
C LEU A 332 -15.79 -27.52 -4.57
N ASN A 333 -15.73 -28.77 -5.04
CA ASN A 333 -16.18 -29.13 -6.39
C ASN A 333 -17.68 -28.93 -6.55
N ARG A 334 -18.48 -29.29 -5.53
CA ARG A 334 -19.92 -29.05 -5.54
C ARG A 334 -20.21 -27.56 -5.60
N LEU A 335 -19.49 -26.74 -4.80
CA LEU A 335 -19.68 -25.29 -4.78
C LEU A 335 -19.27 -24.65 -6.11
N GLN A 336 -18.14 -25.05 -6.69
CA GLN A 336 -17.72 -24.59 -8.01
C GLN A 336 -18.79 -24.90 -9.06
N LYS A 337 -19.28 -26.14 -9.10
CA LYS A 337 -20.19 -26.61 -10.15
C LYS A 337 -21.63 -26.15 -9.97
N GLU A 338 -22.19 -26.23 -8.73
CA GLU A 338 -23.62 -26.00 -8.48
C GLU A 338 -23.92 -24.54 -8.14
N PHE A 339 -22.93 -23.76 -7.70
CA PHE A 339 -23.10 -22.34 -7.40
C PHE A 339 -22.30 -21.47 -8.38
N VAL A 340 -20.98 -21.53 -8.39
CA VAL A 340 -20.16 -20.59 -9.18
C VAL A 340 -20.47 -20.69 -10.68
N ASP A 341 -20.47 -21.89 -11.25
CA ASP A 341 -20.70 -22.10 -12.70
C ASP A 341 -22.13 -21.73 -13.14
N THR A 342 -23.08 -21.62 -12.22
CA THR A 342 -24.49 -21.28 -12.50
C THR A 342 -24.81 -19.80 -12.31
N HIS A 343 -23.86 -19.01 -11.85
CA HIS A 343 -24.02 -17.58 -11.57
C HIS A 343 -23.23 -16.73 -12.57
N GLU A 344 -23.92 -15.92 -13.35
CA GLU A 344 -23.33 -15.09 -14.40
C GLU A 344 -22.27 -14.13 -13.84
N GLY A 345 -21.10 -14.10 -14.49
CA GLY A 345 -19.98 -13.23 -14.11
C GLY A 345 -19.21 -13.69 -12.88
N ALA A 346 -19.65 -14.77 -12.20
CA ALA A 346 -18.91 -15.32 -11.07
C ALA A 346 -17.50 -15.80 -11.50
N LYS A 347 -16.51 -15.48 -10.68
CA LYS A 347 -15.12 -15.88 -10.89
C LYS A 347 -14.87 -17.26 -10.28
N PRO A 348 -13.81 -17.98 -10.68
CA PRO A 348 -13.44 -19.25 -10.07
C PRO A 348 -13.39 -19.16 -8.53
N LEU A 349 -13.82 -20.21 -7.86
CA LEU A 349 -13.81 -20.29 -6.40
C LEU A 349 -12.39 -20.21 -5.87
N GLN A 350 -12.17 -19.47 -4.79
CA GLN A 350 -10.91 -19.44 -4.05
C GLN A 350 -11.02 -20.28 -2.79
N THR A 351 -9.92 -20.88 -2.35
CA THR A 351 -9.86 -21.61 -1.08
C THR A 351 -8.49 -21.49 -0.43
N VAL A 352 -8.46 -21.50 0.89
CA VAL A 352 -7.25 -21.74 1.70
C VAL A 352 -7.34 -23.17 2.21
N PRO A 353 -6.42 -24.06 1.86
CA PRO A 353 -6.45 -25.43 2.35
C PRO A 353 -6.00 -25.50 3.82
N THR A 354 -6.31 -26.59 4.51
CA THR A 354 -5.87 -26.78 5.90
C THR A 354 -4.35 -26.87 6.03
N GLU A 355 -3.65 -27.48 5.07
CA GLU A 355 -2.18 -27.59 5.03
C GLU A 355 -1.57 -26.51 4.10
N TYR A 356 -1.68 -25.23 4.46
CA TYR A 356 -1.40 -24.08 3.59
C TYR A 356 0.04 -23.54 3.62
N SER A 357 0.90 -24.00 4.55
CA SER A 357 2.13 -23.27 4.92
C SER A 357 3.44 -24.04 4.69
N ASP A 358 3.44 -25.03 3.80
CA ASP A 358 4.64 -25.79 3.45
C ASP A 358 4.61 -26.27 2.00
N THR A 359 5.68 -26.97 1.58
CA THR A 359 5.82 -27.58 0.23
C THR A 359 6.02 -29.09 0.29
N GLU A 360 5.70 -29.74 1.40
CA GLU A 360 5.80 -31.18 1.58
C GLU A 360 4.55 -31.89 1.05
N ASP A 361 4.71 -33.07 0.46
CA ASP A 361 3.58 -33.88 0.00
C ASP A 361 2.92 -34.61 1.20
N SER A 362 1.60 -34.74 1.14
CA SER A 362 0.81 -35.44 2.15
C SER A 362 -0.36 -36.20 1.52
N PRO A 363 -0.98 -37.15 2.22
CA PRO A 363 -2.23 -37.77 1.75
C PRO A 363 -3.35 -36.74 1.52
N TYR A 364 -3.42 -35.67 2.32
CA TYR A 364 -4.37 -34.56 2.17
C TYR A 364 -4.12 -33.81 0.84
N LYS A 365 -2.90 -33.33 0.62
CA LYS A 365 -2.53 -32.58 -0.57
C LYS A 365 -2.64 -33.42 -1.85
N ARG A 366 -2.28 -34.70 -1.77
CA ARG A 366 -2.45 -35.63 -2.91
C ARG A 366 -3.90 -35.77 -3.32
N THR A 367 -4.82 -35.94 -2.37
CA THR A 367 -6.26 -36.03 -2.65
C THR A 367 -6.77 -34.76 -3.34
N ILE A 368 -6.37 -33.58 -2.85
CA ILE A 368 -6.73 -32.30 -3.45
C ILE A 368 -6.15 -32.18 -4.86
N ARG A 369 -4.88 -32.45 -5.03
CA ARG A 369 -4.17 -32.38 -6.34
C ARG A 369 -4.86 -33.24 -7.41
N GLU A 370 -5.30 -34.44 -7.03
CA GLU A 370 -5.84 -35.42 -7.96
C GLU A 370 -7.33 -35.20 -8.27
N GLN A 371 -8.08 -34.55 -7.39
CA GLN A 371 -9.55 -34.57 -7.46
C GLN A 371 -10.23 -33.21 -7.43
N LEU A 372 -9.53 -32.15 -6.98
CA LEU A 372 -10.12 -30.80 -6.96
C LEU A 372 -10.19 -30.22 -8.36
N ASP A 373 -11.33 -29.63 -8.73
CA ASP A 373 -11.52 -28.90 -9.99
C ASP A 373 -10.34 -27.95 -10.24
N GLU A 374 -9.74 -28.03 -11.43
CA GLU A 374 -8.53 -27.27 -11.78
C GLU A 374 -8.72 -25.76 -11.77
N ARG A 375 -9.95 -25.28 -11.89
CA ARG A 375 -10.31 -23.85 -11.86
C ARG A 375 -10.30 -23.25 -10.46
N VAL A 376 -10.45 -24.07 -9.41
CA VAL A 376 -10.42 -23.58 -8.03
C VAL A 376 -9.03 -23.02 -7.71
N GLU A 377 -8.98 -21.75 -7.33
CA GLU A 377 -7.75 -21.03 -6.98
C GLU A 377 -7.33 -21.39 -5.55
N MET A 378 -6.09 -21.90 -5.41
CA MET A 378 -5.56 -22.41 -4.14
C MET A 378 -4.62 -21.41 -3.50
N MET A 379 -4.91 -20.99 -2.27
CA MET A 379 -4.05 -20.10 -1.49
C MET A 379 -2.95 -20.89 -0.75
N TRP A 380 -1.79 -20.24 -0.58
CA TRP A 380 -0.61 -20.74 0.09
C TRP A 380 0.14 -19.58 0.75
N THR A 381 0.65 -19.74 1.96
CA THR A 381 1.29 -18.63 2.70
C THR A 381 2.80 -18.53 2.49
N GLY A 382 3.41 -19.45 1.78
CA GLY A 382 4.86 -19.60 1.72
C GLY A 382 5.35 -20.80 2.55
N VAL A 383 6.65 -20.89 2.76
CA VAL A 383 7.24 -21.88 3.66
C VAL A 383 7.23 -21.31 5.08
N GLY A 384 6.29 -21.77 5.89
CA GLY A 384 5.89 -21.20 7.15
C GLY A 384 4.62 -20.35 7.04
N VAL A 385 3.95 -20.10 8.17
CA VAL A 385 2.77 -19.22 8.23
C VAL A 385 3.17 -17.78 7.95
N ILE A 386 4.33 -17.37 8.48
CA ILE A 386 4.94 -16.06 8.26
C ILE A 386 6.33 -16.30 7.67
N PRO A 387 6.44 -16.38 6.33
CA PRO A 387 7.70 -16.74 5.68
C PRO A 387 8.69 -15.58 5.70
N VAL A 388 9.96 -15.88 5.94
CA VAL A 388 11.06 -14.93 5.78
C VAL A 388 11.16 -14.47 4.34
N GLU A 389 11.06 -15.43 3.41
CA GLU A 389 11.18 -15.20 1.97
C GLU A 389 10.17 -16.04 1.19
N ILE A 390 9.85 -15.61 -0.02
CA ILE A 390 9.14 -16.43 -1.01
C ILE A 390 9.99 -16.46 -2.27
N THR A 391 10.54 -17.63 -2.58
CA THR A 391 11.40 -17.81 -3.76
C THR A 391 10.65 -18.46 -4.93
N VAL A 392 11.18 -18.25 -6.14
CA VAL A 392 10.68 -18.90 -7.37
C VAL A 392 10.70 -20.44 -7.25
N GLU A 393 11.73 -21.00 -6.57
CA GLU A 393 11.81 -22.46 -6.36
C GLU A 393 10.78 -22.96 -5.36
N GLN A 394 10.55 -22.25 -4.25
CA GLN A 394 9.49 -22.58 -3.30
C GLN A 394 8.10 -22.55 -3.97
N ALA A 395 7.80 -21.50 -4.74
CA ALA A 395 6.55 -21.38 -5.48
C ALA A 395 6.38 -22.51 -6.53
N ARG A 396 7.46 -22.89 -7.23
CA ARG A 396 7.47 -24.02 -8.16
C ARG A 396 7.22 -25.34 -7.42
N GLN A 397 7.79 -25.51 -6.24
CA GLN A 397 7.57 -26.68 -5.41
C GLN A 397 6.11 -26.74 -4.93
N ALA A 398 5.56 -25.64 -4.42
CA ALA A 398 4.15 -25.54 -4.07
C ALA A 398 3.24 -25.91 -5.26
N ALA A 399 3.52 -25.36 -6.45
CA ALA A 399 2.75 -25.69 -7.65
C ALA A 399 2.81 -27.18 -8.01
N ARG A 400 3.95 -27.87 -7.81
CA ARG A 400 4.07 -29.33 -8.00
C ARG A 400 3.22 -30.09 -6.99
N VAL A 401 3.28 -29.69 -5.71
CA VAL A 401 2.55 -30.38 -4.62
C VAL A 401 1.05 -30.21 -4.77
N TRP A 402 0.58 -29.01 -5.11
CA TRP A 402 -0.84 -28.72 -5.30
C TRP A 402 -1.38 -29.05 -6.70
N GLY A 403 -0.51 -29.35 -7.67
CA GLY A 403 -0.87 -29.66 -9.07
C GLY A 403 -1.36 -28.46 -9.88
N ARG A 404 -1.18 -27.24 -9.36
CA ARG A 404 -1.61 -25.97 -9.97
C ARG A 404 -0.77 -24.80 -9.49
N LYS A 405 -0.76 -23.67 -10.21
CA LYS A 405 -0.21 -22.43 -9.66
C LYS A 405 -0.96 -22.05 -8.40
N VAL A 406 -0.23 -21.62 -7.37
CA VAL A 406 -0.81 -21.16 -6.12
C VAL A 406 -1.01 -19.65 -6.13
N PHE A 407 -1.94 -19.20 -5.32
CA PHE A 407 -2.23 -17.81 -5.02
C PHE A 407 -1.70 -17.52 -3.62
N VAL A 408 -0.78 -16.57 -3.47
CA VAL A 408 -0.15 -16.33 -2.18
C VAL A 408 -1.05 -15.47 -1.29
N TRP A 409 -1.32 -15.97 -0.08
CA TRP A 409 -1.74 -15.18 1.08
C TRP A 409 -0.49 -14.82 1.86
N ASP A 410 0.04 -13.63 1.67
CA ASP A 410 1.28 -13.18 2.30
C ASP A 410 1.02 -12.56 3.68
N ASN A 411 1.47 -13.23 4.73
CA ASN A 411 1.31 -12.77 6.11
C ASN A 411 2.33 -11.67 6.47
N TYR A 412 2.37 -10.63 5.65
CA TYR A 412 3.06 -9.37 5.89
C TYR A 412 2.22 -8.20 5.32
N PRO A 413 1.94 -7.13 6.10
CA PRO A 413 2.51 -6.77 7.41
C PRO A 413 1.65 -7.17 8.63
N VAL A 414 0.91 -8.27 8.61
CA VAL A 414 0.07 -8.67 9.75
C VAL A 414 0.83 -8.64 11.07
N ASN A 415 0.19 -8.10 12.12
CA ASN A 415 0.81 -7.92 13.43
C ASN A 415 -0.04 -8.51 14.59
N ASP A 416 -0.72 -9.63 14.34
CA ASP A 416 -1.69 -10.26 15.23
C ASP A 416 -1.15 -11.47 16.03
N PHE A 417 0.17 -11.65 16.11
CA PHE A 417 0.82 -12.78 16.78
C PHE A 417 1.84 -12.30 17.82
N ASP A 418 2.18 -13.18 18.79
CA ASP A 418 2.91 -12.80 20.01
C ASP A 418 4.22 -12.03 19.76
N ALA A 419 4.98 -12.37 18.71
CA ALA A 419 6.24 -11.70 18.43
C ALA A 419 6.08 -10.24 17.95
N THR A 420 4.85 -9.84 17.57
CA THR A 420 4.52 -8.47 17.14
C THR A 420 3.88 -7.63 18.25
N GLU A 421 3.87 -8.11 19.51
CA GLU A 421 3.36 -7.33 20.62
C GLU A 421 3.94 -5.92 20.67
N GLY A 422 3.06 -4.91 20.60
CA GLY A 422 3.43 -3.51 20.68
C GLY A 422 4.12 -2.94 19.45
N ARG A 423 4.10 -3.62 18.28
CA ARG A 423 4.79 -3.18 17.06
C ARG A 423 3.84 -2.75 15.95
N LEU A 424 4.26 -1.73 15.20
CA LEU A 424 3.89 -1.55 13.80
C LEU A 424 4.95 -2.24 12.92
N LEU A 425 4.57 -2.69 11.73
CA LEU A 425 5.47 -3.30 10.76
C LEU A 425 5.56 -2.41 9.53
N LEU A 426 6.50 -1.44 9.57
CA LEU A 426 6.65 -0.40 8.54
C LEU A 426 7.90 -0.58 7.67
N ALA A 427 8.54 -1.76 7.71
CA ALA A 427 9.62 -2.10 6.79
C ALA A 427 9.12 -2.20 5.34
N PRO A 428 9.99 -2.05 4.34
CA PRO A 428 9.62 -2.23 2.94
C PRO A 428 9.13 -3.66 2.66
N TYR A 429 8.25 -3.81 1.67
CA TYR A 429 7.87 -5.13 1.16
C TYR A 429 9.08 -5.75 0.44
N ALA A 430 9.74 -6.70 1.06
CA ALA A 430 11.01 -7.27 0.61
C ALA A 430 11.03 -8.80 0.71
N GLU A 431 12.14 -9.42 0.32
CA GLU A 431 12.38 -10.87 0.37
C GLU A 431 11.33 -11.69 -0.42
N ARG A 432 10.80 -11.10 -1.50
CA ARG A 432 9.98 -11.78 -2.50
C ARG A 432 10.77 -11.76 -3.80
N GLU A 433 11.13 -12.95 -4.32
CA GLU A 433 12.07 -13.09 -5.42
C GLU A 433 11.47 -12.60 -6.74
N PRO A 434 12.17 -11.75 -7.54
CA PRO A 434 11.75 -11.39 -8.88
C PRO A 434 11.56 -12.64 -9.77
N GLY A 435 10.51 -12.65 -10.60
CA GLY A 435 10.14 -13.79 -11.45
C GLY A 435 9.07 -14.70 -10.84
N LEU A 436 8.58 -14.39 -9.64
CA LEU A 436 7.46 -15.11 -9.01
C LEU A 436 6.20 -15.10 -9.87
N HIS A 437 5.95 -14.06 -10.67
CA HIS A 437 4.81 -13.99 -11.60
C HIS A 437 4.75 -15.20 -12.55
N GLY A 438 5.88 -15.82 -12.86
CA GLY A 438 5.93 -17.02 -13.70
C GLY A 438 5.37 -18.27 -13.02
N GLN A 439 5.33 -18.32 -11.69
CA GLN A 439 4.96 -19.47 -10.86
C GLN A 439 3.65 -19.30 -10.10
N LEU A 440 3.24 -18.05 -9.81
CA LEU A 440 2.07 -17.71 -9.01
C LEU A 440 0.90 -17.27 -9.90
N SER A 441 -0.33 -17.39 -9.39
CA SER A 441 -1.51 -16.74 -9.95
C SER A 441 -1.77 -15.36 -9.33
N GLY A 442 -1.07 -14.99 -8.26
CA GLY A 442 -1.13 -13.67 -7.63
C GLY A 442 -0.66 -13.67 -6.19
N ILE A 443 -0.74 -12.49 -5.57
CA ILE A 443 -0.44 -12.25 -4.15
C ILE A 443 -1.50 -11.33 -3.55
N VAL A 444 -2.02 -11.68 -2.37
CA VAL A 444 -2.73 -10.78 -1.46
C VAL A 444 -2.00 -10.71 -0.13
N LEU A 445 -1.83 -9.51 0.39
CA LEU A 445 -1.22 -9.27 1.70
C LEU A 445 -2.28 -9.44 2.79
N ASN A 446 -1.86 -10.00 3.93
CA ASN A 446 -2.62 -9.92 5.17
C ASN A 446 -2.11 -8.70 5.96
N PRO A 447 -2.91 -7.62 6.09
CA PRO A 447 -2.48 -6.36 6.68
C PRO A 447 -2.53 -6.37 8.22
N MET A 448 -2.10 -5.26 8.83
CA MET A 448 -2.23 -5.00 10.26
C MET A 448 -3.67 -4.62 10.65
N ASN A 449 -3.99 -4.67 11.95
CA ASN A 449 -5.19 -4.03 12.49
C ASN A 449 -5.25 -2.52 12.16
N GLN A 450 -4.10 -1.87 12.03
CA GLN A 450 -3.92 -0.47 11.64
C GLN A 450 -4.01 -0.33 10.12
N ALA A 451 -5.19 0.01 9.63
CA ALA A 451 -5.49 0.02 8.19
C ALA A 451 -4.58 0.97 7.40
N SER A 452 -4.48 2.23 7.83
CA SER A 452 -3.69 3.22 7.11
C SER A 452 -2.17 2.98 7.23
N ALA A 453 -1.70 2.47 8.38
CA ALA A 453 -0.30 2.09 8.54
C ALA A 453 0.09 0.91 7.63
N SER A 454 -0.84 0.01 7.31
CA SER A 454 -0.63 -1.11 6.38
C SER A 454 -0.31 -0.67 4.96
N LYS A 455 -0.74 0.51 4.56
CA LYS A 455 -0.48 1.09 3.22
C LYS A 455 1.00 1.18 2.87
N VAL A 456 1.90 1.21 3.86
CA VAL A 456 3.36 1.23 3.63
C VAL A 456 3.82 -0.04 2.90
N ALA A 457 3.45 -1.21 3.40
CA ALA A 457 3.79 -2.49 2.79
C ALA A 457 2.94 -2.77 1.54
N GLU A 458 1.65 -2.44 1.57
CA GLU A 458 0.72 -2.62 0.46
C GLU A 458 1.13 -1.82 -0.78
N PHE A 459 1.70 -0.61 -0.59
CA PHE A 459 2.26 0.20 -1.68
C PHE A 459 3.42 -0.54 -2.37
N GLY A 460 4.34 -1.13 -1.59
CA GLY A 460 5.43 -1.94 -2.12
C GLY A 460 4.93 -3.18 -2.86
N ALA A 461 3.94 -3.87 -2.31
CA ALA A 461 3.35 -5.05 -2.94
C ALA A 461 2.59 -4.72 -4.23
N ALA A 462 1.96 -3.55 -4.32
CA ALA A 462 1.33 -3.08 -5.55
C ALA A 462 2.37 -2.93 -6.67
N ASP A 463 3.51 -2.30 -6.38
CA ASP A 463 4.61 -2.15 -7.34
C ASP A 463 5.23 -3.50 -7.71
N PHE A 464 5.46 -4.39 -6.72
CA PHE A 464 5.99 -5.75 -6.94
C PHE A 464 5.06 -6.60 -7.79
N THR A 465 3.80 -6.72 -7.44
CA THR A 465 2.85 -7.59 -8.15
C THR A 465 2.50 -7.09 -9.55
N TRP A 466 2.65 -5.78 -9.78
CA TRP A 466 2.54 -5.19 -11.10
C TRP A 466 3.75 -5.50 -11.98
N ASN A 467 4.98 -5.34 -11.44
CA ASN A 467 6.22 -5.49 -12.19
C ASN A 467 7.38 -5.97 -11.30
N ASP A 468 7.36 -7.24 -10.90
CA ASP A 468 8.36 -7.82 -10.00
C ASP A 468 9.79 -7.79 -10.55
N THR A 469 9.96 -7.72 -11.87
CA THR A 469 11.27 -7.68 -12.52
C THR A 469 11.97 -6.31 -12.45
N ALA A 470 11.20 -5.23 -12.27
CA ALA A 470 11.72 -3.86 -12.11
C ALA A 470 11.56 -3.33 -10.69
N TYR A 471 11.04 -4.15 -9.80
CA TYR A 471 10.80 -3.76 -8.42
C TYR A 471 12.08 -3.43 -7.65
N ASP A 472 12.06 -2.34 -6.91
CA ASP A 472 13.09 -1.92 -5.96
C ASP A 472 12.39 -1.55 -4.64
N HIS A 473 12.57 -2.40 -3.62
CA HIS A 473 11.89 -2.26 -2.34
C HIS A 473 12.21 -0.95 -1.62
N LEU A 474 13.44 -0.45 -1.70
CA LEU A 474 13.81 0.82 -1.06
C LEU A 474 13.25 2.04 -1.82
N ARG A 475 13.14 1.96 -3.15
CA ARG A 475 12.45 2.99 -3.93
C ARG A 475 10.96 3.01 -3.57
N ALA A 476 10.29 1.86 -3.62
CA ALA A 476 8.86 1.74 -3.30
C ALA A 476 8.56 2.23 -1.87
N TRP A 477 9.42 1.91 -0.91
CA TRP A 477 9.31 2.37 0.48
C TRP A 477 9.43 3.90 0.61
N ARG A 478 10.36 4.53 -0.11
CA ARG A 478 10.45 6.00 -0.16
C ARG A 478 9.24 6.64 -0.84
N GLU A 479 8.72 6.01 -1.87
CA GLU A 479 7.53 6.50 -2.57
C GLU A 479 6.25 6.32 -1.73
N SER A 480 6.13 5.26 -0.91
CA SER A 480 5.02 5.11 0.03
C SER A 480 4.97 6.26 1.04
N ALA A 481 6.13 6.67 1.57
CA ALA A 481 6.22 7.84 2.45
C ALA A 481 5.81 9.14 1.74
N ARG A 482 6.21 9.32 0.47
CA ARG A 482 5.80 10.47 -0.33
C ARG A 482 4.31 10.46 -0.65
N HIS A 483 3.75 9.29 -0.90
CA HIS A 483 2.32 9.13 -1.13
C HIS A 483 1.51 9.54 0.10
N LEU A 484 1.84 9.00 1.27
CA LEU A 484 1.20 9.34 2.55
C LEU A 484 1.38 10.82 2.93
N ALA A 485 2.51 11.42 2.54
CA ALA A 485 2.79 12.85 2.73
C ALA A 485 2.09 13.77 1.69
N GLY A 486 1.32 13.22 0.73
CA GLY A 486 0.74 14.03 -0.35
C GLY A 486 1.78 14.75 -1.21
N GLY A 487 3.02 14.23 -1.26
CA GLY A 487 4.14 14.81 -1.98
C GLY A 487 4.96 15.85 -1.21
N ASP A 488 4.62 16.18 0.05
CA ASP A 488 5.40 17.09 0.88
C ASP A 488 6.71 16.44 1.34
N GLY A 489 7.83 16.98 0.86
CA GLY A 489 9.16 16.41 1.11
C GLY A 489 9.55 16.30 2.59
N PRO A 490 9.42 17.38 3.40
CA PRO A 490 9.71 17.33 4.83
C PRO A 490 8.86 16.33 5.61
N THR A 491 7.58 16.18 5.27
CA THR A 491 6.69 15.17 5.89
C THR A 491 7.08 13.76 5.47
N ALA A 492 7.47 13.54 4.20
CA ALA A 492 7.96 12.26 3.73
C ALA A 492 9.28 11.85 4.43
N GLU A 493 10.18 12.80 4.71
CA GLU A 493 11.41 12.54 5.48
C GLU A 493 11.09 12.15 6.93
N ALA A 494 10.13 12.82 7.57
CA ALA A 494 9.66 12.48 8.92
C ALA A 494 9.03 11.09 8.96
N LEU A 495 8.21 10.73 7.96
CA LEU A 495 7.62 9.40 7.82
C LEU A 495 8.71 8.32 7.66
N LEU A 496 9.70 8.52 6.79
CA LEU A 496 10.81 7.57 6.61
C LEU A 496 11.62 7.38 7.90
N THR A 497 11.82 8.46 8.66
CA THR A 497 12.49 8.39 9.97
C THR A 497 11.67 7.57 10.97
N PHE A 498 10.35 7.73 10.98
CA PHE A 498 9.45 6.96 11.81
C PHE A 498 9.39 5.48 11.34
N PHE A 499 9.32 5.24 10.03
CA PHE A 499 9.33 3.87 9.48
C PHE A 499 10.62 3.12 9.83
N ASP A 500 11.77 3.81 9.87
CA ASP A 500 13.03 3.22 10.32
C ASP A 500 12.94 2.72 11.78
N LEU A 501 12.29 3.48 12.66
CA LEU A 501 12.09 3.09 14.06
C LEU A 501 11.10 1.91 14.25
N GLU A 502 10.25 1.64 13.26
CA GLU A 502 9.26 0.56 13.21
C GLU A 502 9.59 -0.49 12.13
N HIS A 503 10.89 -0.63 11.80
CA HIS A 503 11.34 -1.45 10.67
C HIS A 503 11.41 -2.96 10.98
N LEU A 504 11.50 -3.35 12.25
CA LEU A 504 11.64 -4.76 12.60
C LEU A 504 10.41 -5.57 12.18
N ALA A 505 10.62 -6.66 11.42
CA ALA A 505 9.61 -7.65 11.13
C ALA A 505 10.04 -9.03 11.63
N PRO A 506 9.32 -9.63 12.60
CA PRO A 506 9.62 -10.96 13.11
C PRO A 506 8.83 -12.03 12.35
N THR A 507 9.33 -13.27 12.40
CA THR A 507 8.55 -14.48 12.10
C THR A 507 7.72 -14.91 13.32
N GLY A 508 6.87 -15.92 13.15
CA GLY A 508 6.03 -16.43 14.25
C GLY A 508 6.81 -16.98 15.44
N ASP A 509 8.04 -17.43 15.25
CA ASP A 509 8.97 -17.86 16.31
C ASP A 509 9.87 -16.72 16.82
N GLY A 510 9.64 -15.48 16.38
CA GLY A 510 10.33 -14.29 16.85
C GLY A 510 11.68 -14.01 16.20
N VAL A 511 12.07 -14.75 15.18
CA VAL A 511 13.29 -14.46 14.40
C VAL A 511 13.03 -13.24 13.52
N ALA A 512 13.83 -12.18 13.70
CA ALA A 512 13.72 -10.99 12.86
C ALA A 512 14.28 -11.26 11.46
N TRP A 513 13.46 -11.07 10.42
CA TRP A 513 13.88 -11.09 9.01
C TRP A 513 14.08 -9.69 8.43
N GLN A 514 13.48 -8.68 9.06
CA GLN A 514 13.80 -7.27 8.83
C GLN A 514 14.44 -6.71 10.11
N PRO A 515 15.60 -6.02 10.01
CA PRO A 515 16.31 -5.50 11.19
C PRO A 515 15.56 -4.32 11.82
N GLN A 516 15.82 -4.07 13.09
CA GLN A 516 15.30 -2.88 13.78
C GLN A 516 16.14 -1.66 13.49
N ALA A 517 15.47 -0.55 13.12
CA ALA A 517 16.04 0.79 12.95
C ALA A 517 17.39 0.80 12.22
N PRO A 518 17.51 0.27 10.99
CA PRO A 518 18.79 0.07 10.33
C PRO A 518 19.55 1.38 10.06
N GLU A 519 18.85 2.46 9.74
CA GLU A 519 19.51 3.76 9.52
C GLU A 519 19.97 4.38 10.83
N LEU A 520 19.17 4.34 11.89
CA LEU A 520 19.59 4.77 13.21
C LEU A 520 20.78 3.94 13.71
N ALA A 521 20.73 2.61 13.58
CA ALA A 521 21.83 1.73 13.98
C ALA A 521 23.14 2.11 13.28
N ARG A 522 23.11 2.28 11.96
CA ARG A 522 24.27 2.72 11.17
C ARG A 522 24.85 4.06 11.66
N ARG A 523 23.98 5.05 11.94
CA ARG A 523 24.43 6.36 12.45
C ARG A 523 25.03 6.27 13.85
N LEU A 524 24.49 5.42 14.71
CA LEU A 524 25.02 5.20 16.03
C LEU A 524 26.38 4.47 16.00
N ASP A 525 26.58 3.56 15.07
CA ASP A 525 27.88 2.90 14.85
C ASP A 525 28.93 3.89 14.33
N GLU A 526 28.58 4.76 13.39
CA GLU A 526 29.45 5.86 12.93
C GLU A 526 29.79 6.81 14.07
N PHE A 527 28.80 7.16 14.91
CA PHE A 527 29.02 7.97 16.11
C PHE A 527 30.01 7.29 17.06
N ARG A 528 29.81 6.01 17.39
CA ARG A 528 30.71 5.25 18.28
C ARG A 528 32.14 5.22 17.73
N ALA A 529 32.30 4.93 16.45
CA ALA A 529 33.61 4.88 15.80
C ALA A 529 34.36 6.24 15.86
N ALA A 530 33.69 7.35 15.57
CA ALA A 530 34.26 8.69 15.65
C ALA A 530 34.56 9.08 17.11
N TRP A 531 33.69 8.71 18.06
CA TRP A 531 33.91 8.95 19.49
C TRP A 531 35.15 8.23 20.02
N GLU A 532 35.30 6.96 19.70
CA GLU A 532 36.45 6.11 20.10
C GLU A 532 37.76 6.60 19.43
N ALA A 533 37.68 7.11 18.22
CA ALA A 533 38.83 7.75 17.54
C ALA A 533 39.24 9.11 18.14
N GLY A 534 38.47 9.63 19.11
CA GLY A 534 38.73 10.89 19.80
C GLY A 534 38.10 12.12 19.12
N ASP A 535 37.43 11.97 17.97
CA ASP A 535 36.69 13.06 17.31
C ASP A 535 35.26 13.21 17.92
N LYS A 536 35.22 13.55 19.21
CA LYS A 536 33.94 13.70 19.94
C LYS A 536 33.10 14.86 19.38
N ALA A 537 33.70 15.91 18.92
CA ALA A 537 33.01 17.06 18.35
C ALA A 537 32.37 16.70 17.00
N GLY A 538 33.09 15.98 16.13
CA GLY A 538 32.57 15.48 14.86
C GLY A 538 31.45 14.46 15.06
N ALA A 539 31.62 13.53 15.99
CA ALA A 539 30.60 12.55 16.35
C ALA A 539 29.24 13.21 16.77
N LEU A 540 29.33 14.20 17.67
CA LEU A 540 28.15 14.96 18.13
C LEU A 540 27.53 15.81 17.01
N ALA A 541 28.37 16.44 16.17
CA ALA A 541 27.89 17.22 15.03
C ALA A 541 27.15 16.36 13.99
N ALA A 542 27.53 15.10 13.83
CA ALA A 542 26.85 14.15 12.95
C ALA A 542 25.55 13.59 13.54
N LEU A 543 25.51 13.26 14.84
CA LEU A 543 24.35 12.65 15.49
C LEU A 543 23.21 13.66 15.72
N ARG A 544 23.53 14.88 16.16
CA ARG A 544 22.53 15.85 16.61
C ARG A 544 21.44 16.21 15.58
N PRO A 545 21.73 16.44 14.28
CA PRO A 545 20.69 16.72 13.30
C PRO A 545 19.69 15.57 13.16
N TYR A 546 20.16 14.32 13.22
CA TYR A 546 19.30 13.16 13.11
C TYR A 546 18.48 12.93 14.40
N ALA A 547 19.07 13.15 15.58
CA ALA A 547 18.32 13.16 16.83
C ALA A 547 17.20 14.20 16.82
N SER A 548 17.45 15.40 16.29
CA SER A 548 16.44 16.44 16.14
C SER A 548 15.36 16.04 15.10
N LEU A 549 15.74 15.32 14.03
CA LEU A 549 14.78 14.83 13.06
C LEU A 549 13.81 13.81 13.71
N ILE A 550 14.34 12.87 14.50
CA ILE A 550 13.50 11.92 15.26
C ILE A 550 12.56 12.66 16.21
N ALA A 551 13.06 13.61 17.00
CA ALA A 551 12.27 14.37 17.97
C ALA A 551 11.14 15.20 17.33
N ASN A 552 11.36 15.73 16.13
CA ASN A 552 10.35 16.54 15.42
C ASN A 552 9.44 15.73 14.50
N ALA A 553 9.76 14.46 14.21
CA ALA A 553 9.00 13.63 13.29
C ALA A 553 7.53 13.45 13.71
N PRO A 554 7.18 13.19 14.98
CA PRO A 554 5.80 13.00 15.39
C PRO A 554 4.90 14.21 15.13
N GLU A 555 5.36 15.42 15.48
CA GLU A 555 4.61 16.66 15.22
C GLU A 555 4.46 16.90 13.72
N ARG A 556 5.55 16.68 12.95
CA ARG A 556 5.53 16.85 11.50
C ARG A 556 4.57 15.88 10.82
N ILE A 557 4.55 14.62 11.25
CA ILE A 557 3.62 13.62 10.73
C ILE A 557 2.18 14.02 11.04
N ARG A 558 1.86 14.33 12.30
CA ARG A 558 0.50 14.72 12.71
C ARG A 558 -0.03 15.94 11.97
N SER A 559 0.83 16.90 11.64
CA SER A 559 0.42 18.15 11.00
C SER A 559 0.50 18.13 9.47
N GLY A 560 1.23 17.20 8.87
CA GLY A 560 1.57 17.25 7.44
C GLY A 560 1.21 16.01 6.65
N VAL A 561 0.86 14.88 7.28
CA VAL A 561 0.44 13.68 6.57
C VAL A 561 -0.89 13.94 5.84
N ALA A 562 -0.96 13.56 4.57
CA ALA A 562 -2.17 13.76 3.76
C ALA A 562 -3.25 12.72 4.10
N ASP A 563 -2.83 11.52 4.49
CA ASP A 563 -3.70 10.49 5.06
C ASP A 563 -3.79 10.66 6.58
N GLU A 564 -4.77 11.44 7.04
CA GLU A 564 -4.97 11.73 8.47
C GLU A 564 -5.18 10.46 9.31
N ALA A 565 -5.70 9.37 8.72
CA ALA A 565 -5.91 8.10 9.40
C ALA A 565 -4.59 7.46 9.82
N PHE A 566 -3.50 7.68 9.06
CA PHE A 566 -2.17 7.19 9.44
C PHE A 566 -1.72 7.73 10.80
N ALA A 567 -1.90 9.03 11.04
CA ALA A 567 -1.53 9.63 12.33
C ALA A 567 -2.39 9.10 13.49
N SER A 568 -3.64 8.75 13.22
CA SER A 568 -4.54 8.12 14.21
C SER A 568 -4.11 6.69 14.52
N ASP A 569 -3.86 5.88 13.50
CA ASP A 569 -3.41 4.49 13.62
C ASP A 569 -2.09 4.37 14.39
N ALA A 570 -1.16 5.28 14.10
CA ALA A 570 0.19 5.30 14.68
C ALA A 570 0.27 6.11 15.99
N ALA A 571 -0.83 6.65 16.52
CA ALA A 571 -0.79 7.63 17.63
C ALA A 571 0.03 7.17 18.84
N PRO A 572 -0.13 5.96 19.41
CA PRO A 572 0.68 5.53 20.56
C PRO A 572 2.19 5.44 20.25
N TRP A 573 2.55 5.01 19.05
CA TRP A 573 3.96 4.92 18.60
C TRP A 573 4.55 6.30 18.34
N LEU A 574 3.77 7.24 17.81
CA LEU A 574 4.17 8.64 17.63
C LEU A 574 4.37 9.32 19.00
N ASP A 575 3.51 9.05 19.99
CA ASP A 575 3.67 9.58 21.36
C ASP A 575 4.95 9.04 22.03
N ALA A 576 5.26 7.77 21.83
CA ALA A 576 6.50 7.17 22.33
C ALA A 576 7.74 7.72 21.60
N THR A 577 7.65 7.90 20.27
CA THR A 577 8.72 8.48 19.45
C THR A 577 9.06 9.92 19.88
N ASP A 578 8.05 10.73 20.21
CA ASP A 578 8.23 12.10 20.73
C ASP A 578 9.11 12.10 21.99
N LEU A 579 8.76 11.27 22.97
CA LEU A 579 9.52 11.14 24.22
C LEU A 579 10.94 10.57 23.99
N LEU A 580 11.08 9.58 23.14
CA LEU A 580 12.37 8.94 22.87
C LEU A 580 13.29 9.83 22.01
N GLY A 581 12.73 10.61 21.09
CA GLY A 581 13.44 11.59 20.30
C GLY A 581 14.02 12.71 21.17
N ASP A 582 13.19 13.26 22.07
CA ASP A 582 13.65 14.24 23.06
C ASP A 582 14.72 13.66 24.00
N ALA A 583 14.58 12.40 24.43
CA ALA A 583 15.59 11.70 25.21
C ALA A 583 16.92 11.58 24.45
N LEU A 584 16.89 11.33 23.15
CA LEU A 584 18.09 11.24 22.30
C LEU A 584 18.76 12.62 22.16
N VAL A 585 18.00 13.69 21.97
CA VAL A 585 18.52 15.08 21.92
C VAL A 585 19.18 15.43 23.25
N LEU A 586 18.49 15.17 24.39
CA LEU A 586 19.06 15.41 25.72
C LEU A 586 20.33 14.59 25.97
N THR A 587 20.38 13.35 25.48
CA THR A 587 21.54 12.48 25.59
C THR A 587 22.73 13.06 24.82
N ALA A 588 22.53 13.53 23.58
CA ALA A 588 23.55 14.20 22.79
C ALA A 588 24.03 15.50 23.46
N ASP A 589 23.13 16.28 24.03
CA ASP A 589 23.45 17.50 24.78
C ASP A 589 24.22 17.20 26.08
N GLY A 590 23.88 16.10 26.76
CA GLY A 590 24.60 15.63 27.94
C GLY A 590 26.03 15.21 27.63
N LEU A 591 26.23 14.48 26.51
CA LEU A 591 27.56 14.13 26.02
C LEU A 591 28.37 15.40 25.64
N LYS A 592 27.73 16.37 24.98
CA LYS A 592 28.38 17.65 24.71
C LYS A 592 28.79 18.40 25.96
N ALA A 593 27.90 18.49 26.96
CA ALA A 593 28.22 19.15 28.24
C ALA A 593 29.42 18.48 28.93
N ARG A 594 29.51 17.15 28.86
CA ARG A 594 30.68 16.39 29.38
C ARG A 594 31.95 16.72 28.64
N VAL A 595 31.94 16.79 27.30
CA VAL A 595 33.10 17.18 26.49
C VAL A 595 33.52 18.60 26.82
N ASP A 596 32.59 19.52 27.10
CA ASP A 596 32.83 20.88 27.52
C ASP A 596 33.29 21.01 28.99
N GLY A 597 33.40 19.90 29.74
CA GLY A 597 33.84 19.88 31.14
C GLY A 597 32.74 20.22 32.16
N ASN A 598 31.47 20.33 31.73
CA ASN A 598 30.32 20.61 32.62
C ASN A 598 29.59 19.32 33.04
N GLU A 599 30.21 18.57 33.96
CA GLU A 599 29.70 17.27 34.40
C GLU A 599 28.38 17.39 35.17
N GLN A 600 28.10 18.51 35.82
CA GLN A 600 26.82 18.73 36.51
C GLN A 600 25.66 18.82 35.53
N ASP A 601 25.82 19.59 34.46
CA ASP A 601 24.82 19.72 33.38
C ASP A 601 24.63 18.40 32.64
N ALA A 602 25.74 17.71 32.33
CA ALA A 602 25.70 16.39 31.72
C ALA A 602 24.81 15.40 32.50
N ARG A 603 25.03 15.30 33.83
CA ARG A 603 24.22 14.41 34.68
C ARG A 603 22.73 14.79 34.72
N ALA A 604 22.42 16.10 34.74
CA ALA A 604 21.04 16.58 34.73
C ALA A 604 20.32 16.14 33.45
N LYS A 605 20.97 16.33 32.27
CA LYS A 605 20.43 15.95 30.97
C LYS A 605 20.22 14.43 30.84
N PHE A 606 21.18 13.61 31.25
CA PHE A 606 21.03 12.16 31.25
C PHE A 606 19.92 11.69 32.19
N ALA A 607 19.74 12.32 33.34
CA ALA A 607 18.65 12.00 34.26
C ALA A 607 17.28 12.32 33.66
N GLU A 608 17.17 13.44 32.96
CA GLU A 608 15.96 13.84 32.25
C GLU A 608 15.66 12.89 31.06
N ALA A 609 16.67 12.58 30.23
CA ALA A 609 16.55 11.59 29.14
C ALA A 609 16.05 10.23 29.66
N ALA A 610 16.62 9.72 30.76
CA ALA A 610 16.18 8.48 31.38
C ALA A 610 14.74 8.55 31.93
N GLN A 611 14.26 9.74 32.33
CA GLN A 611 12.86 9.92 32.74
C GLN A 611 11.91 9.84 31.52
N LEU A 612 12.28 10.50 30.40
CA LEU A 612 11.50 10.43 29.16
C LEU A 612 11.43 8.99 28.64
N GLN A 613 12.55 8.28 28.63
CA GLN A 613 12.60 6.86 28.21
C GLN A 613 11.66 5.99 29.07
N ARG A 614 11.62 6.18 30.40
CA ARG A 614 10.67 5.45 31.26
C ARG A 614 9.21 5.77 30.91
N ARG A 615 8.89 7.05 30.70
CA ARG A 615 7.54 7.47 30.29
C ARG A 615 7.13 6.86 28.95
N ALA A 616 8.03 6.79 27.97
CA ALA A 616 7.77 6.13 26.70
C ALA A 616 7.42 4.65 26.89
N GLY A 617 8.12 3.95 27.79
CA GLY A 617 7.85 2.55 28.14
C GLY A 617 6.51 2.29 28.86
N GLU A 618 5.82 3.35 29.31
CA GLU A 618 4.49 3.27 29.93
C GLU A 618 3.35 3.42 28.90
N ILE A 619 3.66 3.76 27.64
CA ILE A 619 2.68 3.87 26.58
C ILE A 619 2.35 2.48 26.04
N HIS A 620 1.06 2.19 25.90
CA HIS A 620 0.55 0.90 25.45
C HIS A 620 -0.26 1.05 24.16
N THR A 621 -0.39 -0.05 23.45
CA THR A 621 -1.34 -0.19 22.34
C THR A 621 -2.78 0.09 22.78
N VAL A 622 -3.63 0.47 21.85
CA VAL A 622 -5.02 0.83 22.16
C VAL A 622 -5.80 -0.43 22.57
N PRO A 623 -6.37 -0.44 23.79
CA PRO A 623 -7.12 -1.59 24.27
C PRO A 623 -8.33 -1.93 23.38
N GLY A 624 -8.43 -3.19 22.95
CA GLY A 624 -9.53 -3.68 22.10
C GLY A 624 -9.33 -3.44 20.60
N GLU A 625 -8.38 -2.61 20.20
CA GLU A 625 -8.12 -2.31 18.78
C GLU A 625 -6.91 -3.08 18.26
N THR A 626 -5.85 -3.17 19.05
CA THR A 626 -4.60 -3.87 18.65
C THR A 626 -4.50 -5.24 19.30
N ARG A 627 -3.98 -6.21 18.58
CA ARG A 627 -3.67 -7.56 19.09
C ARG A 627 -2.27 -7.97 18.59
N PRO A 628 -1.39 -8.54 19.47
CA PRO A 628 -1.52 -8.58 20.92
C PRO A 628 -1.34 -7.22 21.59
N GLN A 629 -1.92 -7.08 22.79
CA GLN A 629 -1.85 -5.87 23.61
C GLN A 629 -0.53 -5.82 24.38
N GLY A 630 0.12 -4.66 24.41
CA GLY A 630 1.36 -4.49 25.17
C GLY A 630 1.90 -3.07 25.15
N PRO A 631 3.03 -2.84 25.82
CA PRO A 631 3.75 -1.57 25.67
C PRO A 631 4.22 -1.40 24.23
N VAL A 632 4.08 -0.19 23.69
CA VAL A 632 4.56 0.09 22.34
C VAL A 632 6.08 0.01 22.27
N ARG A 633 6.59 -0.45 21.14
CA ARG A 633 8.02 -0.65 20.90
C ARG A 633 8.47 0.24 19.74
N VAL A 634 9.40 1.15 20.04
CA VAL A 634 9.94 2.11 19.08
C VAL A 634 11.46 2.03 19.09
N GLY A 635 12.07 1.63 18.00
CA GLY A 635 13.53 1.52 17.89
C GLY A 635 14.18 0.62 18.95
N ASP A 636 13.42 -0.32 19.53
CA ASP A 636 13.87 -1.18 20.64
C ASP A 636 15.03 -2.09 20.23
N GLY A 637 16.00 -2.25 21.13
CA GLY A 637 17.27 -2.93 20.84
C GLY A 637 18.33 -2.03 20.18
N VAL A 638 17.96 -0.86 19.70
CA VAL A 638 18.87 0.14 19.08
C VAL A 638 18.82 1.45 19.87
N LEU A 639 17.69 2.15 19.85
CA LEU A 639 17.55 3.47 20.47
C LEU A 639 17.61 3.40 22.00
N ASP A 640 16.84 2.50 22.59
CA ASP A 640 16.80 2.28 24.03
C ASP A 640 18.15 1.82 24.60
N VAL A 641 18.90 1.03 23.84
CA VAL A 641 20.24 0.58 24.19
C VAL A 641 21.21 1.75 24.20
N PHE A 642 21.21 2.58 23.14
CA PHE A 642 22.06 3.74 23.08
C PHE A 642 21.77 4.75 24.20
N LEU A 643 20.50 5.05 24.47
CA LEU A 643 20.10 5.95 25.56
C LEU A 643 20.61 5.47 26.93
N ARG A 644 20.65 4.16 27.16
CA ARG A 644 21.16 3.56 28.40
C ARG A 644 22.68 3.58 28.48
N GLU A 645 23.39 3.36 27.37
CA GLU A 645 24.86 3.22 27.34
C GLU A 645 25.59 4.55 27.19
N ALA A 646 25.03 5.52 26.47
CA ALA A 646 25.67 6.81 26.18
C ALA A 646 26.15 7.58 27.44
N PRO A 647 25.45 7.54 28.59
CA PRO A 647 25.95 8.16 29.83
C PRO A 647 27.28 7.60 30.34
N GLU A 648 27.67 6.41 29.94
CA GLU A 648 28.93 5.75 30.35
C GLU A 648 30.12 6.06 29.41
N LEU A 649 29.86 6.68 28.25
CA LEU A 649 30.91 7.05 27.29
C LEU A 649 31.83 8.12 27.90
N ARG A 650 33.17 7.90 27.82
CA ARG A 650 34.22 8.77 28.38
C ARG A 650 34.91 9.63 27.33
#